data_87be4fc83225345251a17312421b4393
#
_entry.id   87be4fc83225345251a17312421b4393
#
_cell.length_a   1.000
_cell.length_b   1.000
_cell.length_c   1.000
_cell.angle_alpha   90.00
_cell.angle_beta   90.00
_cell.angle_gamma   90.00
#
_symmetry.space_group_name_H-M   'P 1'
#
loop_
_entity.id
_entity.type
_entity.pdbx_description
1 polymer ?
#
loop_
_entity_poly.entity_id
_entity_poly.type
_entity_poly.pdbx_seq_one_letter_code
_entity_poly.pdbx_strand_id
1 'polypeptide(L)'
;MMKQFFSMKAKHPGALMLFRCGDFYETYGEDAVVSAGILGITLTKRNNSAENSVEMAGFPHHALDTYLPKLIRAGKRVAICDQLEDPKKKRKQIKGKKGLTEMDKMVKRGITELVTPGVAMTDTVLNYKENNFLAAVHFGKASCGVSFLDISTGEFLTGEGSYDYVEKMLGNFQPKEVLYNREHKKDFERFFGTKYCVFEMDDWVFSDQSARQKLLKHFGTKSLKGFGVDHLKNGIIASGAVLQYLELTQHTHINHITSLSRIEEEKYVRLDRFTIRSLELVSPMQEDGSSLLNVIDKTVTAMGGRMLRRWLVFPLKDVFPITERLDIVDYFFQKPEFRQLINEQLHRVGDLERIISKVAVGRVSPREVVQLRNALDAVRPIKEACLYAENEALKRIGEQLNLCESIKNRIEKEIQPDPPQLIAKGDVIADGCNEELDELRALSKNSKDYVLNIQEREAEKTGITSLKVGYNNVFGYYLEVRNTFKSKVPDTWVRKQTLAQAERYITQELKEYEDKILGADEKILALEARLFSELILAMQDFIPQIQINANLLARIDCLLSFAKTSEDNGYIRPVIDDSEVIDIRQGRHPVIETQLPLGERYVPNDVYLDTEKQQVMMITGPNMAGKSALLRQTALIVLLAQVGCFVPAERANIGLVDKIFTRVGASDNISLGESTFMVEMTEASNILNNVSSKSLVLFDELGRGTSTYDGISIAWAIVEYLHEQPKARARTLFATHYHELNEMEKNFHRIKNYNVSVKEVDGKIIFLRKLMKGGSEHSFGIHVAEIAGMPRSIVKRANVILKELEADNAGVGRAGKPNTAKIAEHREGMELSFFRLDDPVLEQIRDEILGLDVNNLTPVEALNKLNDIKKILNGKA
;
A
#
# COMPACT_ATOMS: atom_id res chain seq x y z
N MET A 1 31.93 22.10 -10.78
CA MET A 1 30.86 21.42 -10.02
C MET A 1 29.51 21.58 -10.72
N MET A 2 28.99 22.79 -10.95
CA MET A 2 27.70 23.00 -11.68
C MET A 2 27.69 22.36 -13.07
N LYS A 3 28.77 22.42 -13.84
CA LYS A 3 28.89 21.70 -15.12
C LYS A 3 28.70 20.18 -14.98
N GLN A 4 29.19 19.56 -13.89
CA GLN A 4 28.96 18.12 -13.61
C GLN A 4 27.48 17.87 -13.30
N PHE A 5 26.86 18.72 -12.46
CA PHE A 5 25.46 18.61 -12.13
C PHE A 5 24.58 18.65 -13.40
N PHE A 6 24.69 19.71 -14.21
CA PHE A 6 23.88 19.86 -15.41
C PHE A 6 24.14 18.76 -16.47
N SER A 7 25.38 18.29 -16.59
CA SER A 7 25.72 17.19 -17.48
C SER A 7 25.05 15.87 -17.05
N MET A 8 24.92 15.62 -15.74
CA MET A 8 24.22 14.44 -15.21
C MET A 8 22.71 14.63 -15.28
N LYS A 9 22.20 15.81 -14.95
CA LYS A 9 20.78 16.16 -15.05
C LYS A 9 20.24 15.99 -16.47
N ALA A 10 21.02 16.39 -17.48
CA ALA A 10 20.65 16.22 -18.89
C ALA A 10 20.47 14.76 -19.28
N LYS A 11 21.12 13.80 -18.62
CA LYS A 11 20.94 12.37 -18.86
C LYS A 11 19.69 11.80 -18.15
N HIS A 12 19.22 12.46 -17.09
CA HIS A 12 18.07 12.04 -16.30
C HIS A 12 17.13 13.24 -16.03
N PRO A 13 16.53 13.84 -17.06
CA PRO A 13 15.78 15.09 -16.94
C PRO A 13 14.55 14.95 -16.02
N GLY A 14 13.92 13.78 -16.00
CA GLY A 14 12.75 13.50 -15.17
C GLY A 14 13.05 13.10 -13.71
N ALA A 15 14.32 13.03 -13.30
CA ALA A 15 14.69 12.67 -11.93
C ALA A 15 15.17 13.88 -11.13
N LEU A 16 14.72 14.07 -9.91
CA LEU A 16 15.24 15.04 -8.95
C LEU A 16 16.64 14.58 -8.53
N MET A 17 17.65 15.45 -8.68
CA MET A 17 19.02 15.06 -8.43
C MET A 17 19.50 15.53 -7.04
N LEU A 18 19.85 14.57 -6.18
CA LEU A 18 20.57 14.79 -4.93
C LEU A 18 22.06 14.70 -5.20
N PHE A 19 22.74 15.84 -5.23
CA PHE A 19 24.13 15.94 -5.64
C PHE A 19 25.03 16.14 -4.42
N ARG A 20 25.93 15.19 -4.14
CA ARG A 20 26.82 15.23 -2.98
C ARG A 20 27.85 16.33 -3.07
N CYS A 21 27.80 17.28 -2.14
CA CYS A 21 28.76 18.41 -1.96
C CYS A 21 29.33 18.39 -0.55
N GLY A 22 30.47 17.72 -0.35
CA GLY A 22 31.05 17.58 0.99
C GLY A 22 30.11 16.77 1.89
N ASP A 23 29.66 17.40 2.98
CA ASP A 23 28.77 16.77 3.96
C ASP A 23 27.27 16.96 3.69
N PHE A 24 26.92 17.54 2.52
CA PHE A 24 25.54 17.80 2.14
C PHE A 24 25.15 17.10 0.84
N TYR A 25 23.87 16.75 0.70
CA TYR A 25 23.20 16.59 -0.58
C TYR A 25 22.54 17.91 -0.95
N GLU A 26 22.89 18.45 -2.11
CA GLU A 26 22.37 19.70 -2.63
C GLU A 26 21.56 19.44 -3.91
N THR A 27 20.50 20.21 -4.08
CA THR A 27 19.68 20.27 -5.30
C THR A 27 19.71 21.67 -5.86
N TYR A 28 19.57 21.82 -7.20
CA TYR A 28 19.71 23.11 -7.87
C TYR A 28 18.57 23.35 -8.88
N GLY A 29 18.26 24.65 -9.12
CA GLY A 29 17.23 25.06 -10.06
C GLY A 29 15.83 24.53 -9.68
N GLU A 30 15.10 24.03 -10.66
CA GLU A 30 13.75 23.48 -10.45
C GLU A 30 13.72 22.34 -9.41
N ASP A 31 14.75 21.48 -9.40
CA ASP A 31 14.87 20.41 -8.40
C ASP A 31 14.96 20.97 -6.97
N ALA A 32 15.58 22.13 -6.79
CA ALA A 32 15.68 22.79 -5.49
C ALA A 32 14.32 23.34 -5.02
N VAL A 33 13.55 23.94 -5.92
CA VAL A 33 12.20 24.45 -5.62
C VAL A 33 11.28 23.33 -5.22
N VAL A 34 11.25 22.23 -6.03
CA VAL A 34 10.43 21.05 -5.77
C VAL A 34 10.81 20.39 -4.46
N SER A 35 12.11 20.14 -4.22
CA SER A 35 12.57 19.50 -2.99
C SER A 35 12.33 20.36 -1.76
N ALA A 36 12.54 21.67 -1.82
CA ALA A 36 12.24 22.58 -0.71
C ALA A 36 10.78 22.54 -0.31
N GLY A 37 9.87 22.54 -1.29
CA GLY A 37 8.43 22.44 -1.05
C GLY A 37 8.00 21.13 -0.41
N ILE A 38 8.53 19.98 -0.88
CA ILE A 38 8.16 18.65 -0.35
C ILE A 38 8.79 18.41 1.03
N LEU A 39 10.05 18.77 1.20
CA LEU A 39 10.82 18.46 2.40
C LEU A 39 10.61 19.47 3.54
N GLY A 40 10.07 20.66 3.25
CA GLY A 40 9.95 21.74 4.21
C GLY A 40 11.30 22.36 4.61
N ILE A 41 12.30 22.34 3.71
CA ILE A 41 13.63 22.90 3.94
C ILE A 41 13.79 24.25 3.26
N THR A 42 14.75 25.06 3.75
CA THR A 42 14.98 26.42 3.25
C THR A 42 15.49 26.41 1.81
N LEU A 43 14.81 27.15 0.94
CA LEU A 43 15.27 27.46 -0.41
C LEU A 43 16.22 28.67 -0.35
N THR A 44 17.44 28.51 -0.83
CA THR A 44 18.46 29.53 -0.88
C THR A 44 18.95 29.77 -2.31
N LYS A 45 19.82 30.70 -2.52
CA LYS A 45 20.47 30.96 -3.82
C LYS A 45 21.97 30.79 -3.70
N ARG A 46 22.53 30.05 -4.65
CA ARG A 46 24.00 29.97 -4.79
C ARG A 46 24.50 31.17 -5.57
N ASN A 47 25.52 31.87 -5.06
CA ASN A 47 26.10 33.10 -5.63
C ASN A 47 25.10 34.29 -5.67
N ASN A 48 24.70 34.79 -4.50
CA ASN A 48 23.76 35.90 -4.31
C ASN A 48 24.13 37.23 -4.99
N SER A 49 25.33 37.36 -5.52
CA SER A 49 25.90 38.63 -6.09
C SER A 49 26.25 38.56 -7.57
N ALA A 50 25.91 37.48 -8.28
CA ALA A 50 26.19 37.29 -9.69
C ALA A 50 24.93 37.23 -10.55
N GLU A 51 25.00 37.72 -11.80
CA GLU A 51 23.94 37.64 -12.81
C GLU A 51 23.40 36.19 -13.07
N ASN A 52 24.11 35.15 -12.62
CA ASN A 52 23.79 33.75 -12.74
C ASN A 52 23.54 33.07 -11.37
N SER A 53 22.65 33.66 -10.56
CA SER A 53 22.22 32.96 -9.32
C SER A 53 21.28 31.78 -9.62
N VAL A 54 21.55 30.62 -9.01
CA VAL A 54 20.73 29.39 -9.17
C VAL A 54 20.13 29.05 -7.81
N GLU A 55 18.83 28.75 -7.78
CA GLU A 55 18.13 28.23 -6.59
C GLU A 55 18.84 26.99 -6.09
N MET A 56 18.95 26.87 -4.77
CA MET A 56 19.60 25.75 -4.10
C MET A 56 18.84 25.39 -2.84
N ALA A 57 18.65 24.10 -2.62
CA ALA A 57 18.21 23.52 -1.35
C ALA A 57 19.10 22.34 -1.02
N GLY A 58 19.26 22.02 0.26
CA GLY A 58 20.12 20.90 0.64
C GLY A 58 19.93 20.49 2.10
N PHE A 59 20.40 19.30 2.41
CA PHE A 59 20.36 18.72 3.75
C PHE A 59 21.65 17.91 4.01
N PRO A 60 22.03 17.69 5.27
CA PRO A 60 23.21 16.90 5.62
C PRO A 60 23.11 15.47 5.07
N HIS A 61 24.20 14.93 4.52
CA HIS A 61 24.18 13.62 3.84
C HIS A 61 23.75 12.46 4.75
N HIS A 62 24.07 12.53 6.05
CA HIS A 62 23.65 11.52 7.01
C HIS A 62 22.14 11.52 7.29
N ALA A 63 21.42 12.54 6.83
CA ALA A 63 19.97 12.63 6.93
C ALA A 63 19.23 12.12 5.66
N LEU A 64 19.94 11.47 4.73
CA LEU A 64 19.35 10.93 3.51
C LEU A 64 18.16 10.01 3.82
N ASP A 65 18.31 9.11 4.79
CA ASP A 65 17.26 8.17 5.20
C ASP A 65 16.00 8.84 5.76
N THR A 66 16.10 10.11 6.17
CA THR A 66 14.95 10.90 6.66
C THR A 66 14.24 11.63 5.52
N TYR A 67 14.99 12.14 4.55
CA TYR A 67 14.47 13.03 3.50
C TYR A 67 14.11 12.30 2.21
N LEU A 68 14.88 11.28 1.81
CA LEU A 68 14.60 10.48 0.61
C LEU A 68 13.18 9.85 0.62
N PRO A 69 12.69 9.24 1.73
CA PRO A 69 11.34 8.68 1.77
C PRO A 69 10.24 9.71 1.48
N LYS A 70 10.41 10.96 1.91
CA LYS A 70 9.41 12.01 1.66
C LYS A 70 9.31 12.36 0.17
N LEU A 71 10.45 12.41 -0.53
CA LEU A 71 10.49 12.66 -1.97
C LEU A 71 9.86 11.51 -2.75
N ILE A 72 10.19 10.26 -2.41
CA ILE A 72 9.66 9.07 -3.07
C ILE A 72 8.15 8.94 -2.84
N ARG A 73 7.67 9.13 -1.60
CA ARG A 73 6.21 9.12 -1.28
C ARG A 73 5.44 10.23 -1.98
N ALA A 74 6.09 11.35 -2.29
CA ALA A 74 5.53 12.41 -3.12
C ALA A 74 5.57 12.08 -4.63
N GLY A 75 5.86 10.83 -5.01
CA GLY A 75 5.87 10.36 -6.39
C GLY A 75 7.09 10.85 -7.20
N LYS A 76 8.16 11.33 -6.56
CA LYS A 76 9.34 11.83 -7.26
C LYS A 76 10.36 10.72 -7.49
N ARG A 77 10.93 10.69 -8.68
CA ARG A 77 12.12 9.89 -9.01
C ARG A 77 13.35 10.64 -8.56
N VAL A 78 14.25 9.99 -7.85
CA VAL A 78 15.41 10.65 -7.22
C VAL A 78 16.70 9.99 -7.67
N ALA A 79 17.60 10.76 -8.30
CA ALA A 79 18.94 10.33 -8.66
C ALA A 79 19.91 10.73 -7.54
N ILE A 80 20.51 9.75 -6.88
CA ILE A 80 21.54 9.95 -5.85
C ILE A 80 22.89 10.01 -6.56
N CYS A 81 23.55 11.13 -6.45
CA CYS A 81 24.84 11.39 -7.05
C CYS A 81 25.91 11.54 -5.97
N ASP A 82 26.78 10.54 -5.83
CA ASP A 82 27.84 10.50 -4.84
C ASP A 82 29.23 10.80 -5.40
N GLN A 83 30.16 11.03 -4.49
CA GLN A 83 31.57 11.20 -4.79
C GLN A 83 32.22 9.84 -4.99
N LEU A 84 32.70 9.55 -6.21
CA LEU A 84 33.37 8.29 -6.56
C LEU A 84 34.82 8.21 -6.12
N GLU A 85 35.38 9.34 -5.65
CA GLU A 85 36.78 9.46 -5.24
C GLU A 85 36.83 10.14 -3.87
N ASP A 86 37.77 9.67 -3.01
CA ASP A 86 38.06 10.30 -1.72
C ASP A 86 38.71 11.66 -1.93
N PRO A 87 38.10 12.76 -1.46
CA PRO A 87 38.63 14.11 -1.60
C PRO A 87 40.02 14.29 -0.97
N LYS A 88 40.29 13.57 0.13
CA LYS A 88 41.59 13.63 0.83
C LYS A 88 42.70 12.92 0.02
N LYS A 89 42.42 11.74 -0.52
CA LYS A 89 43.34 10.98 -1.39
C LYS A 89 43.64 11.77 -2.67
N LYS A 90 42.58 12.34 -3.28
CA LYS A 90 42.75 13.16 -4.51
C LYS A 90 43.57 14.42 -4.28
N ARG A 91 43.38 15.15 -3.18
CA ARG A 91 44.22 16.31 -2.80
C ARG A 91 45.70 15.91 -2.64
N LYS A 92 46.01 14.76 -2.05
CA LYS A 92 47.38 14.24 -1.96
C LYS A 92 47.96 13.90 -3.34
N GLN A 93 47.20 13.31 -4.25
CA GLN A 93 47.64 12.94 -5.62
C GLN A 93 47.90 14.14 -6.54
N ILE A 94 47.21 15.27 -6.30
CA ILE A 94 47.29 16.49 -7.11
C ILE A 94 48.40 17.42 -6.59
N LYS A 95 48.78 17.31 -5.30
CA LYS A 95 49.78 18.17 -4.67
C LYS A 95 51.12 17.97 -5.35
N GLY A 96 51.57 19.02 -6.11
CA GLY A 96 52.88 19.06 -6.82
C GLY A 96 52.82 18.75 -8.33
N LYS A 97 51.68 18.36 -8.89
CA LYS A 97 51.56 18.14 -10.34
C LYS A 97 51.22 19.46 -11.07
N LYS A 98 52.08 19.87 -12.02
CA LYS A 98 51.86 21.04 -12.90
C LYS A 98 51.10 20.60 -14.15
N GLY A 99 50.21 21.47 -14.68
CA GLY A 99 49.49 21.24 -15.96
C GLY A 99 48.13 20.55 -15.83
N LEU A 100 47.58 20.38 -14.63
CA LEU A 100 46.25 19.79 -14.43
C LEU A 100 45.16 20.81 -14.76
N THR A 101 44.15 20.39 -15.55
CA THR A 101 42.95 21.17 -15.81
C THR A 101 42.10 21.32 -14.54
N GLU A 102 41.17 22.28 -14.52
CA GLU A 102 40.22 22.41 -13.41
C GLU A 102 39.35 21.16 -13.22
N MET A 103 39.05 20.43 -14.31
CA MET A 103 38.32 19.17 -14.27
C MET A 103 39.13 18.06 -13.58
N ASP A 104 40.44 17.98 -13.81
CA ASP A 104 41.29 16.98 -13.17
C ASP A 104 41.42 17.19 -11.65
N LYS A 105 41.25 18.46 -11.21
CA LYS A 105 41.30 18.85 -9.79
C LYS A 105 40.00 18.55 -9.05
N MET A 106 38.88 18.42 -9.77
CA MET A 106 37.58 18.13 -9.15
C MET A 106 37.41 16.63 -8.82
N VAL A 107 36.77 16.37 -7.70
CA VAL A 107 36.35 15.01 -7.32
C VAL A 107 35.33 14.52 -8.34
N LYS A 108 35.56 13.33 -8.90
CA LYS A 108 34.60 12.67 -9.79
C LYS A 108 33.37 12.29 -9.00
N ARG A 109 32.20 12.54 -9.59
CA ARG A 109 30.90 12.16 -9.08
C ARG A 109 30.17 11.36 -10.13
N GLY A 110 29.29 10.47 -9.66
CA GLY A 110 28.43 9.65 -10.53
C GLY A 110 27.13 9.36 -9.84
N ILE A 111 26.12 9.02 -10.64
CA ILE A 111 24.86 8.52 -10.11
C ILE A 111 25.13 7.10 -9.61
N THR A 112 24.96 6.91 -8.31
CA THR A 112 25.13 5.61 -7.63
C THR A 112 23.83 4.83 -7.57
N GLU A 113 22.70 5.55 -7.57
CA GLU A 113 21.40 4.95 -7.51
C GLU A 113 20.33 5.88 -8.08
N LEU A 114 19.35 5.30 -8.78
CA LEU A 114 18.14 5.98 -9.20
C LEU A 114 16.95 5.34 -8.48
N VAL A 115 16.51 5.99 -7.41
CA VAL A 115 15.37 5.51 -6.59
C VAL A 115 14.08 6.08 -7.15
N THR A 116 13.12 5.21 -7.41
CA THR A 116 11.78 5.58 -7.88
C THR A 116 10.71 4.93 -7.00
N PRO A 117 9.46 5.39 -7.04
CA PRO A 117 8.41 4.80 -6.23
C PRO A 117 8.26 3.29 -6.40
N GLY A 118 8.42 2.77 -7.62
CA GLY A 118 8.26 1.35 -7.94
C GLY A 118 9.47 0.47 -7.64
N VAL A 119 10.70 1.03 -7.50
CA VAL A 119 11.92 0.24 -7.29
C VAL A 119 12.65 0.58 -5.98
N ALA A 120 11.93 1.11 -5.00
CA ALA A 120 12.49 1.36 -3.69
C ALA A 120 12.74 0.03 -2.94
N MET A 121 13.93 -0.08 -2.31
CA MET A 121 14.33 -1.24 -1.50
C MET A 121 14.60 -0.88 -0.03
N THR A 122 14.65 0.40 0.30
CA THR A 122 15.00 0.88 1.64
C THR A 122 13.79 0.81 2.56
N ASP A 123 13.93 0.18 3.74
CA ASP A 123 12.83 -0.03 4.70
C ASP A 123 12.15 1.27 5.14
N THR A 124 12.88 2.39 5.18
CA THR A 124 12.32 3.71 5.53
C THR A 124 11.33 4.23 4.48
N VAL A 125 11.41 3.77 3.24
CA VAL A 125 10.48 4.10 2.14
C VAL A 125 9.31 3.15 2.11
N LEU A 126 9.55 1.87 2.37
CA LEU A 126 8.59 0.77 2.23
C LEU A 126 7.62 0.71 3.41
N ASN A 127 6.36 0.37 3.13
CA ASN A 127 5.43 -0.03 4.16
C ASN A 127 5.71 -1.49 4.59
N TYR A 128 5.62 -1.77 5.87
CA TYR A 128 6.02 -3.05 6.44
C TYR A 128 5.19 -4.23 5.90
N LYS A 129 3.86 -4.13 5.95
CA LYS A 129 2.91 -5.19 5.52
C LYS A 129 2.31 -4.95 4.12
N GLU A 130 2.97 -4.15 3.27
CA GLU A 130 2.53 -3.89 1.90
C GLU A 130 3.62 -4.23 0.89
N ASN A 131 3.19 -4.72 -0.28
CA ASN A 131 4.07 -4.86 -1.43
C ASN A 131 4.34 -3.49 -2.08
N ASN A 132 5.51 -3.37 -2.72
CA ASN A 132 5.91 -2.18 -3.48
C ASN A 132 6.01 -2.51 -4.97
N PHE A 133 4.86 -2.69 -5.62
CA PHE A 133 4.84 -3.11 -7.02
C PHE A 133 5.23 -1.99 -7.99
N LEU A 134 6.16 -2.33 -8.88
CA LEU A 134 6.37 -1.71 -10.18
C LEU A 134 5.51 -2.49 -11.18
N ALA A 135 4.73 -1.80 -12.01
CA ALA A 135 3.98 -2.45 -13.08
C ALA A 135 4.47 -2.01 -14.47
N ALA A 136 4.26 -2.84 -15.47
CA ALA A 136 4.37 -2.47 -16.87
C ALA A 136 3.14 -2.91 -17.63
N VAL A 137 2.68 -2.08 -18.57
CA VAL A 137 1.53 -2.34 -19.43
C VAL A 137 1.95 -2.28 -20.89
N HIS A 138 1.61 -3.32 -21.66
CA HIS A 138 1.81 -3.37 -23.10
C HIS A 138 0.49 -3.48 -23.85
N PHE A 139 0.25 -2.55 -24.76
CA PHE A 139 -0.94 -2.50 -25.61
C PHE A 139 -0.72 -3.36 -26.85
N GLY A 140 -1.34 -4.53 -26.91
CA GLY A 140 -1.35 -5.38 -28.09
C GLY A 140 -2.56 -5.13 -28.97
N LYS A 141 -2.62 -5.75 -30.16
CA LYS A 141 -3.70 -5.55 -31.14
C LYS A 141 -5.07 -6.06 -30.67
N ALA A 142 -5.11 -7.17 -29.92
CA ALA A 142 -6.34 -7.84 -29.50
C ALA A 142 -6.44 -7.99 -27.98
N SER A 143 -5.34 -7.89 -27.27
CA SER A 143 -5.23 -8.05 -25.83
C SER A 143 -4.15 -7.12 -25.27
N CYS A 144 -4.20 -6.86 -23.98
CA CYS A 144 -3.24 -6.05 -23.26
C CYS A 144 -2.46 -6.93 -22.29
N GLY A 145 -1.14 -6.76 -22.22
CA GLY A 145 -0.27 -7.46 -21.26
C GLY A 145 0.03 -6.60 -20.07
N VAL A 146 0.12 -7.21 -18.90
CA VAL A 146 0.51 -6.53 -17.66
C VAL A 146 1.51 -7.38 -16.89
N SER A 147 2.44 -6.71 -16.24
CA SER A 147 3.40 -7.38 -15.37
C SER A 147 3.61 -6.55 -14.10
N PHE A 148 3.81 -7.23 -12.97
CA PHE A 148 4.04 -6.62 -11.66
C PHE A 148 5.30 -7.22 -11.04
N LEU A 149 6.16 -6.37 -10.53
CA LEU A 149 7.37 -6.77 -9.81
C LEU A 149 7.48 -6.00 -8.51
N ASP A 150 7.64 -6.72 -7.40
CA ASP A 150 8.11 -6.16 -6.14
C ASP A 150 9.60 -6.51 -5.97
N ILE A 151 10.48 -5.55 -6.25
CA ILE A 151 11.93 -5.75 -6.16
C ILE A 151 12.37 -6.01 -4.72
N SER A 152 11.62 -5.57 -3.72
CA SER A 152 11.96 -5.76 -2.31
C SER A 152 11.73 -7.18 -1.81
N THR A 153 10.89 -7.96 -2.50
CA THR A 153 10.56 -9.35 -2.16
C THR A 153 10.98 -10.36 -3.23
N GLY A 154 11.19 -9.89 -4.48
CA GLY A 154 11.47 -10.73 -5.65
C GLY A 154 10.22 -11.33 -6.29
N GLU A 155 9.02 -10.92 -5.86
CA GLU A 155 7.76 -11.39 -6.46
C GLU A 155 7.57 -10.78 -7.85
N PHE A 156 7.49 -11.64 -8.87
CA PHE A 156 7.35 -11.24 -10.27
C PHE A 156 6.17 -11.96 -10.94
N LEU A 157 5.16 -11.20 -11.32
CA LEU A 157 3.88 -11.69 -11.83
C LEU A 157 3.61 -11.15 -13.23
N THR A 158 2.92 -11.94 -14.07
CA THR A 158 2.50 -11.48 -15.41
C THR A 158 1.12 -12.02 -15.76
N GLY A 159 0.40 -11.24 -16.58
CA GLY A 159 -0.90 -11.62 -17.11
C GLY A 159 -1.18 -10.97 -18.46
N GLU A 160 -2.16 -11.52 -19.17
CA GLU A 160 -2.62 -11.00 -20.45
C GLU A 160 -4.14 -11.16 -20.52
N GLY A 161 -4.86 -10.12 -20.99
CA GLY A 161 -6.30 -10.13 -21.11
C GLY A 161 -6.86 -8.87 -21.77
N SER A 162 -8.14 -8.61 -21.59
CA SER A 162 -8.80 -7.37 -22.04
C SER A 162 -8.28 -6.14 -21.29
N TYR A 163 -8.60 -4.94 -21.79
CA TYR A 163 -8.30 -3.69 -21.06
C TYR A 163 -8.94 -3.68 -19.68
N ASP A 164 -10.18 -4.17 -19.54
CA ASP A 164 -10.88 -4.29 -18.26
C ASP A 164 -10.16 -5.25 -17.29
N TYR A 165 -9.58 -6.33 -17.81
CA TYR A 165 -8.74 -7.23 -17.02
C TYR A 165 -7.52 -6.51 -16.46
N VAL A 166 -6.82 -5.75 -17.30
CA VAL A 166 -5.61 -5.03 -16.88
C VAL A 166 -5.97 -3.89 -15.91
N GLU A 167 -7.05 -3.14 -16.17
CA GLU A 167 -7.53 -2.12 -15.22
C GLU A 167 -7.80 -2.71 -13.84
N LYS A 168 -8.46 -3.85 -13.80
CA LYS A 168 -8.74 -4.59 -12.58
C LYS A 168 -7.45 -5.02 -11.87
N MET A 169 -6.47 -5.58 -12.60
CA MET A 169 -5.20 -5.99 -12.01
C MET A 169 -4.43 -4.78 -11.45
N LEU A 170 -4.38 -3.66 -12.17
CA LEU A 170 -3.80 -2.42 -11.66
C LEU A 170 -4.53 -1.92 -10.40
N GLY A 171 -5.86 -2.04 -10.36
CA GLY A 171 -6.68 -1.71 -9.18
C GLY A 171 -6.41 -2.60 -7.97
N ASN A 172 -6.22 -3.89 -8.19
CA ASN A 172 -6.02 -4.90 -7.14
C ASN A 172 -4.60 -4.86 -6.56
N PHE A 173 -3.57 -4.77 -7.42
CA PHE A 173 -2.17 -4.72 -7.01
C PHE A 173 -1.71 -3.33 -6.57
N GLN A 174 -2.40 -2.26 -6.96
CA GLN A 174 -2.11 -0.86 -6.60
C GLN A 174 -0.62 -0.51 -6.76
N PRO A 175 -0.05 -0.66 -7.97
CA PRO A 175 1.37 -0.41 -8.19
C PRO A 175 1.74 1.03 -7.84
N LYS A 176 2.93 1.21 -7.29
CA LYS A 176 3.47 2.53 -6.92
C LYS A 176 3.99 3.28 -8.15
N GLU A 177 4.31 2.56 -9.22
CA GLU A 177 4.76 3.13 -10.49
C GLU A 177 4.33 2.21 -11.65
N VAL A 178 3.92 2.80 -12.78
CA VAL A 178 3.47 2.06 -13.97
C VAL A 178 4.27 2.51 -15.19
N LEU A 179 4.82 1.54 -15.91
CA LEU A 179 5.57 1.71 -17.13
C LEU A 179 4.66 1.46 -18.34
N TYR A 180 4.77 2.27 -19.37
CA TYR A 180 4.11 2.04 -20.65
C TYR A 180 4.87 2.67 -21.80
N ASN A 181 4.54 2.25 -23.04
CA ASN A 181 5.11 2.82 -24.25
C ASN A 181 4.57 4.24 -24.49
N ARG A 182 5.47 5.21 -24.69
CA ARG A 182 5.17 6.64 -24.93
C ARG A 182 4.12 6.87 -26.02
N GLU A 183 4.11 6.03 -27.07
CA GLU A 183 3.15 6.15 -28.16
C GLU A 183 1.72 5.88 -27.73
N HIS A 184 1.50 5.09 -26.67
CA HIS A 184 0.19 4.73 -26.11
C HIS A 184 -0.27 5.59 -24.93
N LYS A 185 0.26 6.81 -24.78
CA LYS A 185 -0.14 7.72 -23.69
C LYS A 185 -1.65 7.97 -23.64
N LYS A 186 -2.26 8.30 -24.79
CA LYS A 186 -3.69 8.57 -24.90
C LYS A 186 -4.54 7.34 -24.56
N ASP A 187 -4.09 6.16 -24.99
CA ASP A 187 -4.77 4.90 -24.69
C ASP A 187 -4.67 4.59 -23.20
N PHE A 188 -3.48 4.79 -22.60
CA PHE A 188 -3.29 4.59 -21.16
C PHE A 188 -4.21 5.49 -20.33
N GLU A 189 -4.23 6.79 -20.62
CA GLU A 189 -5.08 7.75 -19.91
C GLU A 189 -6.57 7.45 -20.11
N ARG A 190 -6.97 7.01 -21.30
CA ARG A 190 -8.35 6.64 -21.62
C ARG A 190 -8.83 5.42 -20.86
N PHE A 191 -8.03 4.34 -20.80
CA PHE A 191 -8.46 3.06 -20.21
C PHE A 191 -8.16 2.95 -18.71
N PHE A 192 -7.07 3.56 -18.23
CA PHE A 192 -6.61 3.38 -16.84
C PHE A 192 -6.62 4.68 -16.02
N GLY A 193 -6.88 5.82 -16.67
CA GLY A 193 -6.94 7.13 -16.00
C GLY A 193 -5.56 7.72 -15.68
N THR A 194 -5.56 8.84 -14.93
CA THR A 194 -4.36 9.65 -14.63
C THR A 194 -3.86 9.51 -13.19
N LYS A 195 -4.44 8.61 -12.40
CA LYS A 195 -4.16 8.48 -10.96
C LYS A 195 -2.82 7.81 -10.62
N TYR A 196 -2.20 7.11 -11.57
CA TYR A 196 -0.96 6.38 -11.36
C TYR A 196 0.28 7.27 -11.50
N CYS A 197 1.32 6.99 -10.71
CA CYS A 197 2.65 7.50 -11.00
C CYS A 197 3.18 6.73 -12.22
N VAL A 198 3.41 7.40 -13.34
CA VAL A 198 3.73 6.76 -14.60
C VAL A 198 5.13 7.13 -15.11
N PHE A 199 5.72 6.20 -15.86
CA PHE A 199 6.94 6.45 -16.60
C PHE A 199 6.82 5.95 -18.05
N GLU A 200 7.04 6.86 -18.98
CA GLU A 200 6.99 6.59 -20.42
C GLU A 200 8.32 6.01 -20.89
N MET A 201 8.27 4.87 -21.57
CA MET A 201 9.45 4.23 -22.17
C MET A 201 9.36 4.25 -23.70
N ASP A 202 10.50 4.09 -24.35
CA ASP A 202 10.59 4.08 -25.79
C ASP A 202 10.09 2.77 -26.39
N ASP A 203 9.58 2.80 -27.63
CA ASP A 203 8.93 1.67 -28.32
C ASP A 203 9.80 0.41 -28.41
N TRP A 204 11.11 0.56 -28.65
CA TRP A 204 12.02 -0.58 -28.78
C TRP A 204 12.07 -1.48 -27.55
N VAL A 205 11.71 -0.97 -26.37
CA VAL A 205 11.65 -1.73 -25.12
C VAL A 205 10.53 -2.76 -25.16
N PHE A 206 9.41 -2.43 -25.82
CA PHE A 206 8.22 -3.27 -25.92
C PHE A 206 8.27 -4.21 -27.14
N SER A 207 9.42 -4.80 -27.39
CA SER A 207 9.65 -5.78 -28.45
C SER A 207 9.63 -7.20 -27.90
N ASP A 208 8.87 -8.12 -28.53
CA ASP A 208 8.78 -9.54 -28.11
C ASP A 208 10.16 -10.21 -28.11
N GLN A 209 10.97 -9.97 -29.13
CA GLN A 209 12.30 -10.57 -29.24
C GLN A 209 13.23 -10.09 -28.10
N SER A 210 13.27 -8.78 -27.84
CA SER A 210 14.09 -8.20 -26.76
C SER A 210 13.63 -8.69 -25.39
N ALA A 211 12.31 -8.69 -25.15
CA ALA A 211 11.72 -9.13 -23.89
C ALA A 211 12.04 -10.61 -23.60
N ARG A 212 11.83 -11.50 -24.57
CA ARG A 212 12.15 -12.93 -24.41
C ARG A 212 13.64 -13.15 -24.15
N GLN A 213 14.51 -12.51 -24.91
CA GLN A 213 15.95 -12.63 -24.74
C GLN A 213 16.39 -12.19 -23.33
N LYS A 214 15.84 -11.08 -22.83
CA LYS A 214 16.12 -10.61 -21.46
C LYS A 214 15.66 -11.60 -20.39
N LEU A 215 14.44 -12.06 -20.47
CA LEU A 215 13.88 -13.01 -19.51
C LEU A 215 14.65 -14.33 -19.52
N LEU A 216 14.97 -14.88 -20.69
CA LEU A 216 15.77 -16.10 -20.83
C LEU A 216 17.16 -15.94 -20.24
N LYS A 217 17.82 -14.79 -20.49
CA LYS A 217 19.12 -14.46 -19.92
C LYS A 217 19.06 -14.32 -18.42
N HIS A 218 18.04 -13.61 -17.89
CA HIS A 218 17.87 -13.38 -16.47
C HIS A 218 17.67 -14.70 -15.70
N PHE A 219 16.75 -15.55 -16.18
CA PHE A 219 16.45 -16.83 -15.53
C PHE A 219 17.45 -17.96 -15.87
N GLY A 220 18.42 -17.72 -16.74
CA GLY A 220 19.39 -18.75 -17.18
C GLY A 220 18.75 -19.95 -17.86
N THR A 221 17.60 -19.78 -18.54
CA THR A 221 16.81 -20.84 -19.16
C THR A 221 16.79 -20.74 -20.68
N LYS A 222 16.49 -21.87 -21.35
CA LYS A 222 16.33 -21.90 -22.80
C LYS A 222 14.87 -21.65 -23.26
N SER A 223 13.90 -21.70 -22.35
CA SER A 223 12.48 -21.58 -22.65
C SER A 223 11.73 -21.07 -21.44
N LEU A 224 10.67 -20.27 -21.67
CA LEU A 224 9.75 -19.77 -20.64
C LEU A 224 8.60 -20.75 -20.34
N LYS A 225 8.53 -21.90 -21.00
CA LYS A 225 7.49 -22.92 -20.80
C LYS A 225 7.41 -23.41 -19.36
N GLY A 226 8.56 -23.58 -18.71
CA GLY A 226 8.63 -24.01 -17.30
C GLY A 226 7.95 -23.08 -16.31
N PHE A 227 7.80 -21.79 -16.66
CA PHE A 227 7.07 -20.81 -15.87
C PHE A 227 5.57 -20.74 -16.20
N GLY A 228 5.09 -21.48 -17.21
CA GLY A 228 3.69 -21.48 -17.64
C GLY A 228 3.23 -20.19 -18.34
N VAL A 229 4.17 -19.33 -18.78
CA VAL A 229 3.88 -18.00 -19.34
C VAL A 229 4.15 -17.87 -20.85
N ASP A 230 4.67 -18.91 -21.50
CA ASP A 230 5.18 -18.85 -22.87
C ASP A 230 4.12 -18.44 -23.91
N HIS A 231 2.86 -18.69 -23.64
CA HIS A 231 1.70 -18.32 -24.47
C HIS A 231 1.24 -16.86 -24.27
N LEU A 232 1.68 -16.17 -23.20
CA LEU A 232 1.30 -14.80 -22.87
C LEU A 232 2.21 -13.80 -23.60
N LYS A 233 2.00 -13.61 -24.89
CA LYS A 233 2.89 -12.76 -25.70
C LYS A 233 3.02 -11.33 -25.17
N ASN A 234 1.89 -10.67 -24.91
CA ASN A 234 1.87 -9.29 -24.43
C ASN A 234 2.33 -9.20 -22.96
N GLY A 235 2.03 -10.23 -22.13
CA GLY A 235 2.53 -10.34 -20.78
C GLY A 235 4.05 -10.47 -20.71
N ILE A 236 4.65 -11.26 -21.61
CA ILE A 236 6.11 -11.39 -21.74
C ILE A 236 6.75 -10.06 -22.12
N ILE A 237 6.15 -9.32 -23.07
CA ILE A 237 6.65 -7.99 -23.47
C ILE A 237 6.64 -7.03 -22.27
N ALA A 238 5.54 -6.99 -21.53
CA ALA A 238 5.43 -6.19 -20.32
C ALA A 238 6.49 -6.59 -19.25
N SER A 239 6.71 -7.90 -19.08
CA SER A 239 7.73 -8.41 -18.14
C SER A 239 9.15 -8.03 -18.57
N GLY A 240 9.44 -8.07 -19.86
CA GLY A 240 10.71 -7.61 -20.42
C GLY A 240 10.95 -6.12 -20.20
N ALA A 241 9.91 -5.29 -20.31
CA ALA A 241 9.97 -3.86 -20.04
C ALA A 241 10.30 -3.57 -18.57
N VAL A 242 9.75 -4.34 -17.63
CA VAL A 242 10.12 -4.26 -16.21
C VAL A 242 11.61 -4.51 -16.01
N LEU A 243 12.17 -5.61 -16.57
CA LEU A 243 13.59 -5.89 -16.43
C LEU A 243 14.47 -4.82 -17.10
N GLN A 244 14.03 -4.28 -18.26
CA GLN A 244 14.74 -3.18 -18.91
C GLN A 244 14.76 -1.92 -18.03
N TYR A 245 13.67 -1.63 -17.35
CA TYR A 245 13.59 -0.50 -16.42
C TYR A 245 14.54 -0.65 -15.24
N LEU A 246 14.68 -1.88 -14.69
CA LEU A 246 15.66 -2.14 -13.62
C LEU A 246 17.09 -1.85 -14.08
N GLU A 247 17.46 -2.21 -15.31
CA GLU A 247 18.77 -1.84 -15.86
C GLU A 247 18.93 -0.31 -16.00
N LEU A 248 17.90 0.39 -16.47
CA LEU A 248 17.92 1.86 -16.60
C LEU A 248 18.04 2.55 -15.24
N THR A 249 17.50 1.96 -14.19
CA THR A 249 17.59 2.46 -12.81
C THR A 249 18.80 1.92 -12.06
N GLN A 250 19.73 1.23 -12.76
CA GLN A 250 21.00 0.69 -12.24
C GLN A 250 20.83 -0.43 -11.19
N HIS A 251 19.70 -1.12 -11.19
CA HIS A 251 19.49 -2.33 -10.40
C HIS A 251 19.99 -3.55 -11.20
N THR A 252 21.29 -3.87 -11.07
CA THR A 252 21.95 -4.95 -11.85
C THR A 252 22.00 -6.28 -11.10
N HIS A 253 22.02 -6.26 -9.78
CA HIS A 253 22.07 -7.46 -8.93
C HIS A 253 20.66 -7.85 -8.49
N ILE A 254 19.96 -8.61 -9.33
CA ILE A 254 18.53 -8.98 -9.12
C ILE A 254 18.35 -10.51 -9.08
N ASN A 255 19.34 -11.24 -8.58
CA ASN A 255 19.33 -12.71 -8.53
C ASN A 255 18.22 -13.30 -7.63
N HIS A 256 17.63 -12.50 -6.76
CA HIS A 256 16.48 -12.90 -5.93
C HIS A 256 15.16 -12.95 -6.72
N ILE A 257 15.10 -12.40 -7.92
CA ILE A 257 13.96 -12.59 -8.82
C ILE A 257 14.16 -13.93 -9.52
N THR A 258 13.72 -15.00 -8.86
CA THR A 258 13.99 -16.38 -9.26
C THR A 258 12.94 -17.00 -10.17
N SER A 259 11.76 -16.40 -10.25
CA SER A 259 10.63 -16.93 -11.02
C SER A 259 9.74 -15.82 -11.59
N LEU A 260 9.01 -16.16 -12.65
CA LEU A 260 7.94 -15.35 -13.23
C LEU A 260 6.66 -16.18 -13.18
N SER A 261 5.67 -15.73 -12.41
CA SER A 261 4.42 -16.46 -12.21
C SER A 261 3.28 -15.85 -13.01
N ARG A 262 2.43 -16.71 -13.59
CA ARG A 262 1.20 -16.28 -14.25
C ARG A 262 0.14 -15.88 -13.23
N ILE A 263 -0.56 -14.77 -13.46
CA ILE A 263 -1.77 -14.41 -12.73
C ILE A 263 -2.93 -15.25 -13.28
N GLU A 264 -3.35 -16.28 -12.55
CA GLU A 264 -4.39 -17.20 -12.95
C GLU A 264 -5.77 -16.70 -12.47
N GLU A 265 -6.42 -15.82 -13.22
CA GLU A 265 -7.75 -15.31 -12.87
C GLU A 265 -8.79 -16.42 -12.67
N GLU A 266 -8.59 -17.54 -13.35
CA GLU A 266 -9.51 -18.70 -13.29
C GLU A 266 -9.58 -19.36 -11.91
N LYS A 267 -8.54 -19.19 -11.08
CA LYS A 267 -8.48 -19.79 -9.73
C LYS A 267 -9.11 -18.92 -8.64
N TYR A 268 -9.42 -17.65 -8.94
CA TYR A 268 -9.85 -16.69 -7.94
C TYR A 268 -11.23 -16.13 -8.22
N VAL A 269 -11.91 -15.74 -7.14
CA VAL A 269 -13.15 -14.97 -7.20
C VAL A 269 -12.87 -13.62 -7.84
N ARG A 270 -13.68 -13.24 -8.80
CA ARG A 270 -13.55 -11.94 -9.43
C ARG A 270 -14.16 -10.84 -8.57
N LEU A 271 -13.31 -9.94 -8.10
CA LEU A 271 -13.68 -8.70 -7.41
C LEU A 271 -13.25 -7.52 -8.29
N ASP A 272 -14.13 -6.58 -8.53
CA ASP A 272 -13.76 -5.32 -9.15
C ASP A 272 -13.35 -4.27 -8.11
N ARG A 273 -12.77 -3.16 -8.58
CA ARG A 273 -12.29 -2.10 -7.69
C ARG A 273 -13.41 -1.47 -6.84
N PHE A 274 -14.62 -1.41 -7.40
CA PHE A 274 -15.78 -0.86 -6.70
C PHE A 274 -16.19 -1.76 -5.54
N THR A 275 -16.20 -3.07 -5.76
CA THR A 275 -16.47 -4.08 -4.75
C THR A 275 -15.43 -4.06 -3.63
N ILE A 276 -14.12 -4.02 -3.97
CA ILE A 276 -13.05 -3.95 -2.96
C ILE A 276 -13.19 -2.70 -2.09
N ARG A 277 -13.50 -1.55 -2.71
CA ARG A 277 -13.71 -0.29 -1.99
C ARG A 277 -15.01 -0.29 -1.20
N SER A 278 -16.12 -0.69 -1.80
CA SER A 278 -17.44 -0.70 -1.18
C SER A 278 -17.52 -1.63 0.03
N LEU A 279 -16.84 -2.78 -0.01
CA LEU A 279 -16.73 -3.71 1.11
C LEU A 279 -15.63 -3.34 2.11
N GLU A 280 -14.85 -2.29 1.85
CA GLU A 280 -13.76 -1.83 2.71
C GLU A 280 -12.78 -2.98 3.06
N LEU A 281 -12.36 -3.76 2.04
CA LEU A 281 -11.58 -4.97 2.29
C LEU A 281 -10.20 -4.69 2.84
N VAL A 282 -9.47 -3.73 2.25
CA VAL A 282 -8.05 -3.46 2.57
C VAL A 282 -7.80 -2.07 3.16
N SER A 283 -8.72 -1.15 2.97
CA SER A 283 -8.66 0.22 3.51
C SER A 283 -10.05 0.75 3.78
N PRO A 284 -10.26 1.50 4.86
CA PRO A 284 -11.56 2.12 5.14
C PRO A 284 -11.84 3.27 4.17
N MET A 285 -13.12 3.63 3.99
CA MET A 285 -13.53 4.81 3.21
C MET A 285 -13.29 6.11 3.98
N GLN A 286 -13.37 6.08 5.30
CA GLN A 286 -13.16 7.21 6.20
C GLN A 286 -11.85 7.01 6.97
N GLU A 287 -11.13 8.10 7.27
CA GLU A 287 -9.83 8.05 7.95
C GLU A 287 -9.90 7.36 9.32
N ASP A 288 -11.00 7.57 10.06
CA ASP A 288 -11.25 6.96 11.38
C ASP A 288 -11.95 5.59 11.30
N GLY A 289 -12.18 5.07 10.10
CA GLY A 289 -12.84 3.80 9.85
C GLY A 289 -11.92 2.59 10.08
N SER A 290 -12.50 1.39 9.98
CA SER A 290 -11.77 0.13 10.00
C SER A 290 -12.13 -0.72 8.79
N SER A 291 -11.14 -1.38 8.22
CA SER A 291 -11.33 -2.31 7.09
C SER A 291 -11.45 -3.76 7.58
N LEU A 292 -11.89 -4.67 6.70
CA LEU A 292 -11.87 -6.10 7.01
C LEU A 292 -10.44 -6.58 7.34
N LEU A 293 -9.44 -6.12 6.58
CA LEU A 293 -8.04 -6.45 6.84
C LEU A 293 -7.61 -6.08 8.26
N ASN A 294 -8.03 -4.91 8.77
CA ASN A 294 -7.69 -4.49 10.14
C ASN A 294 -8.24 -5.45 11.21
N VAL A 295 -9.39 -6.06 10.95
CA VAL A 295 -10.01 -7.01 11.88
C VAL A 295 -9.30 -8.36 11.88
N ILE A 296 -8.95 -8.88 10.69
CA ILE A 296 -8.43 -10.23 10.55
C ILE A 296 -6.90 -10.33 10.54
N ASP A 297 -6.17 -9.20 10.42
CA ASP A 297 -4.70 -9.20 10.41
C ASP A 297 -4.14 -9.28 11.85
N LYS A 298 -3.97 -10.52 12.30
CA LYS A 298 -3.22 -10.88 13.52
C LYS A 298 -1.85 -11.49 13.18
N THR A 299 -1.39 -11.31 11.95
CA THR A 299 -0.09 -11.82 11.50
C THR A 299 1.06 -11.16 12.26
N VAL A 300 2.06 -11.95 12.60
CA VAL A 300 3.24 -11.50 13.35
C VAL A 300 4.42 -11.16 12.44
N THR A 301 4.42 -11.68 11.20
CA THR A 301 5.45 -11.40 10.21
C THR A 301 4.96 -10.42 9.13
N ALA A 302 5.87 -9.62 8.59
CA ALA A 302 5.56 -8.70 7.49
C ALA A 302 5.10 -9.45 6.23
N MET A 303 5.78 -10.56 5.92
CA MET A 303 5.47 -11.41 4.76
C MET A 303 4.09 -12.07 4.91
N GLY A 304 3.69 -12.48 6.13
CA GLY A 304 2.32 -12.92 6.41
C GLY A 304 1.30 -11.84 6.14
N GLY A 305 1.53 -10.60 6.60
CA GLY A 305 0.62 -9.48 6.36
C GLY A 305 0.47 -9.15 4.87
N ARG A 306 1.58 -9.17 4.09
CA ARG A 306 1.53 -9.00 2.61
C ARG A 306 0.72 -10.12 1.93
N MET A 307 0.93 -11.36 2.33
CA MET A 307 0.19 -12.51 1.81
C MET A 307 -1.29 -12.44 2.17
N LEU A 308 -1.65 -12.08 3.40
CA LEU A 308 -3.02 -11.94 3.86
C LEU A 308 -3.79 -10.88 3.06
N ARG A 309 -3.17 -9.71 2.85
CA ARG A 309 -3.74 -8.65 2.02
C ARG A 309 -4.04 -9.15 0.60
N ARG A 310 -3.13 -9.91 0.01
CA ARG A 310 -3.32 -10.52 -1.31
C ARG A 310 -4.45 -11.56 -1.30
N TRP A 311 -4.55 -12.41 -0.30
CA TRP A 311 -5.63 -13.41 -0.20
C TRP A 311 -7.01 -12.78 -0.14
N LEU A 312 -7.17 -11.65 0.53
CA LEU A 312 -8.44 -10.90 0.57
C LEU A 312 -8.88 -10.38 -0.79
N VAL A 313 -7.93 -9.96 -1.62
CA VAL A 313 -8.22 -9.40 -2.95
C VAL A 313 -8.36 -10.51 -4.01
N PHE A 314 -7.80 -11.68 -3.74
CA PHE A 314 -7.84 -12.88 -4.59
C PHE A 314 -8.36 -14.10 -3.81
N PRO A 315 -9.65 -14.11 -3.41
CA PRO A 315 -10.26 -15.28 -2.75
C PRO A 315 -10.31 -16.47 -3.70
N LEU A 316 -10.19 -17.67 -3.16
CA LEU A 316 -10.20 -18.91 -3.95
C LEU A 316 -11.62 -19.25 -4.42
N LYS A 317 -11.72 -19.95 -5.57
CA LYS A 317 -12.98 -20.49 -6.08
C LYS A 317 -12.95 -21.99 -6.35
N ASP A 318 -12.09 -22.71 -5.64
CA ASP A 318 -11.99 -24.16 -5.70
C ASP A 318 -12.16 -24.71 -4.28
N VAL A 319 -13.04 -25.71 -4.12
CA VAL A 319 -13.39 -26.32 -2.82
C VAL A 319 -12.15 -26.89 -2.13
N PHE A 320 -11.28 -27.60 -2.88
CA PHE A 320 -10.17 -28.33 -2.29
C PHE A 320 -9.17 -27.42 -1.56
N PRO A 321 -8.59 -26.38 -2.19
CA PRO A 321 -7.64 -25.53 -1.49
C PRO A 321 -8.28 -24.65 -0.40
N ILE A 322 -9.59 -24.35 -0.50
CA ILE A 322 -10.31 -23.66 0.57
C ILE A 322 -10.44 -24.59 1.78
N THR A 323 -10.87 -25.84 1.56
CA THR A 323 -11.02 -26.83 2.63
C THR A 323 -9.67 -27.12 3.30
N GLU A 324 -8.59 -27.23 2.53
CA GLU A 324 -7.23 -27.39 3.07
C GLU A 324 -6.86 -26.25 4.02
N ARG A 325 -7.19 -25.00 3.68
CA ARG A 325 -6.97 -23.86 4.59
C ARG A 325 -7.83 -23.94 5.85
N LEU A 326 -9.13 -24.26 5.68
CA LEU A 326 -10.06 -24.42 6.80
C LEU A 326 -9.63 -25.55 7.75
N ASP A 327 -9.09 -26.66 7.23
CA ASP A 327 -8.58 -27.78 8.02
C ASP A 327 -7.36 -27.38 8.86
N ILE A 328 -6.47 -26.54 8.33
CA ILE A 328 -5.33 -26.02 9.08
C ILE A 328 -5.81 -25.02 10.16
N VAL A 329 -6.74 -24.12 9.81
CA VAL A 329 -7.32 -23.17 10.77
C VAL A 329 -8.01 -23.91 11.92
N ASP A 330 -8.78 -24.95 11.61
CA ASP A 330 -9.43 -25.82 12.59
C ASP A 330 -8.43 -26.53 13.49
N TYR A 331 -7.33 -27.04 12.92
CA TYR A 331 -6.24 -27.66 13.69
C TYR A 331 -5.61 -26.66 14.68
N PHE A 332 -5.31 -25.43 14.25
CA PHE A 332 -4.84 -24.38 15.14
C PHE A 332 -5.86 -24.02 16.23
N PHE A 333 -7.15 -24.03 15.89
CA PHE A 333 -8.21 -23.71 16.83
C PHE A 333 -8.36 -24.79 17.90
N GLN A 334 -8.26 -26.08 17.53
CA GLN A 334 -8.41 -27.22 18.43
C GLN A 334 -7.16 -27.55 19.26
N LYS A 335 -5.96 -27.13 18.81
CA LYS A 335 -4.66 -27.42 19.44
C LYS A 335 -3.95 -26.13 19.91
N PRO A 336 -4.33 -25.54 21.06
CA PRO A 336 -3.76 -24.28 21.53
C PRO A 336 -2.25 -24.32 21.78
N GLU A 337 -1.73 -25.46 22.27
CA GLU A 337 -0.29 -25.62 22.53
C GLU A 337 0.52 -25.57 21.21
N PHE A 338 0.04 -26.26 20.18
CA PHE A 338 0.66 -26.19 18.83
C PHE A 338 0.62 -24.78 18.30
N ARG A 339 -0.54 -24.12 18.42
CA ARG A 339 -0.73 -22.72 17.99
C ARG A 339 0.23 -21.77 18.71
N GLN A 340 0.41 -21.91 20.01
CA GLN A 340 1.32 -21.10 20.82
C GLN A 340 2.78 -21.30 20.37
N LEU A 341 3.22 -22.54 20.22
CA LEU A 341 4.57 -22.86 19.76
C LEU A 341 4.86 -22.19 18.40
N ILE A 342 3.97 -22.37 17.42
CA ILE A 342 4.13 -21.76 16.10
C ILE A 342 4.19 -20.22 16.20
N ASN A 343 3.31 -19.61 17.00
CA ASN A 343 3.28 -18.17 17.22
C ASN A 343 4.62 -17.64 17.80
N GLU A 344 5.16 -18.30 18.81
CA GLU A 344 6.42 -17.91 19.45
C GLU A 344 7.59 -17.99 18.46
N GLN A 345 7.63 -19.05 17.63
CA GLN A 345 8.69 -19.17 16.64
C GLN A 345 8.56 -18.14 15.50
N LEU A 346 7.34 -17.85 15.03
CA LEU A 346 7.11 -16.84 13.99
C LEU A 346 7.58 -15.44 14.43
N HIS A 347 7.48 -15.08 15.72
CA HIS A 347 8.02 -13.83 16.23
C HIS A 347 9.54 -13.70 16.06
N ARG A 348 10.28 -14.81 15.94
CA ARG A 348 11.74 -14.85 15.74
C ARG A 348 12.13 -14.78 14.27
N VAL A 349 11.18 -15.02 13.33
CA VAL A 349 11.48 -15.16 11.91
C VAL A 349 11.79 -13.80 11.25
N GLY A 350 11.04 -12.73 11.57
CA GLY A 350 11.21 -11.42 10.92
C GLY A 350 10.75 -11.41 9.46
N ASP A 351 11.38 -10.58 8.62
CA ASP A 351 11.04 -10.42 7.19
C ASP A 351 12.09 -11.07 6.28
N LEU A 352 11.98 -12.38 6.12
CA LEU A 352 12.92 -13.17 5.30
C LEU A 352 12.92 -12.73 3.83
N GLU A 353 11.77 -12.36 3.27
CA GLU A 353 11.69 -11.95 1.86
C GLU A 353 12.55 -10.72 1.60
N ARG A 354 12.45 -9.69 2.43
CA ARG A 354 13.24 -8.46 2.28
C ARG A 354 14.71 -8.63 2.66
N ILE A 355 14.99 -9.44 3.67
CA ILE A 355 16.39 -9.72 4.05
C ILE A 355 17.12 -10.43 2.91
N ILE A 356 16.52 -11.47 2.31
CA ILE A 356 17.17 -12.21 1.24
C ILE A 356 17.34 -11.40 -0.04
N SER A 357 16.42 -10.48 -0.32
CA SER A 357 16.55 -9.52 -1.42
C SER A 357 17.74 -8.57 -1.21
N LYS A 358 17.99 -8.11 0.02
CA LYS A 358 19.16 -7.29 0.37
C LYS A 358 20.46 -8.09 0.27
N VAL A 359 20.44 -9.40 0.59
CA VAL A 359 21.58 -10.31 0.37
C VAL A 359 21.94 -10.38 -1.12
N ALA A 360 20.94 -10.54 -2.00
CA ALA A 360 21.16 -10.63 -3.44
C ALA A 360 21.84 -9.38 -4.02
N VAL A 361 21.47 -8.20 -3.53
CA VAL A 361 22.06 -6.92 -3.97
C VAL A 361 23.29 -6.49 -3.18
N GLY A 362 23.73 -7.28 -2.20
CA GLY A 362 24.90 -6.99 -1.36
C GLY A 362 24.70 -5.81 -0.38
N ARG A 363 23.47 -5.49 -0.01
CA ARG A 363 23.12 -4.36 0.89
C ARG A 363 22.62 -4.78 2.26
N VAL A 364 22.76 -6.05 2.60
CA VAL A 364 22.38 -6.57 3.90
C VAL A 364 23.36 -6.10 4.99
N SER A 365 22.85 -5.67 6.12
CA SER A 365 23.65 -5.27 7.28
C SER A 365 24.04 -6.49 8.14
N PRO A 366 25.13 -6.41 8.95
CA PRO A 366 25.52 -7.49 9.84
C PRO A 366 24.38 -7.91 10.81
N ARG A 367 23.58 -6.99 11.31
CA ARG A 367 22.43 -7.30 12.16
C ARG A 367 21.34 -8.08 11.44
N GLU A 368 21.07 -7.75 10.18
CA GLU A 368 20.11 -8.48 9.36
C GLU A 368 20.59 -9.89 9.05
N VAL A 369 21.92 -10.12 8.91
CA VAL A 369 22.50 -11.46 8.78
C VAL A 369 22.27 -12.29 10.05
N VAL A 370 22.46 -11.70 11.25
CA VAL A 370 22.11 -12.36 12.51
C VAL A 370 20.61 -12.62 12.61
N GLN A 371 19.77 -11.71 12.16
CA GLN A 371 18.31 -11.92 12.10
C GLN A 371 17.95 -13.08 11.18
N LEU A 372 18.60 -13.22 10.02
CA LEU A 372 18.43 -14.38 9.14
C LEU A 372 18.81 -15.68 9.84
N ARG A 373 19.94 -15.74 10.55
CA ARG A 373 20.34 -16.91 11.37
C ARG A 373 19.24 -17.26 12.38
N ASN A 374 18.75 -16.28 13.14
CA ASN A 374 17.69 -16.49 14.13
C ASN A 374 16.38 -16.99 13.49
N ALA A 375 16.06 -16.50 12.29
CA ALA A 375 14.93 -16.98 11.52
C ALA A 375 15.09 -18.45 11.09
N LEU A 376 16.27 -18.82 10.59
CA LEU A 376 16.57 -20.21 10.21
C LEU A 376 16.56 -21.15 11.42
N ASP A 377 16.97 -20.68 12.61
CA ASP A 377 16.81 -21.43 13.86
C ASP A 377 15.35 -21.69 14.20
N ALA A 378 14.47 -20.71 13.99
CA ALA A 378 13.03 -20.83 14.24
C ALA A 378 12.34 -21.78 13.26
N VAL A 379 12.91 -22.02 12.06
CA VAL A 379 12.34 -22.97 11.08
C VAL A 379 12.35 -24.40 11.60
N ARG A 380 13.38 -24.83 12.37
CA ARG A 380 13.50 -26.20 12.86
C ARG A 380 12.32 -26.63 13.74
N PRO A 381 11.97 -25.94 14.85
CA PRO A 381 10.83 -26.33 15.67
C PRO A 381 9.50 -26.23 14.93
N ILE A 382 9.34 -25.29 13.99
CA ILE A 382 8.16 -25.19 13.13
C ILE A 382 8.06 -26.42 12.22
N LYS A 383 9.16 -26.81 11.56
CA LYS A 383 9.23 -27.99 10.70
C LYS A 383 8.87 -29.26 11.47
N GLU A 384 9.50 -29.47 12.63
CA GLU A 384 9.24 -30.65 13.47
C GLU A 384 7.78 -30.70 13.92
N ALA A 385 7.24 -29.59 14.43
CA ALA A 385 5.83 -29.50 14.82
C ALA A 385 4.88 -29.81 13.66
N CYS A 386 5.15 -29.28 12.45
CA CYS A 386 4.35 -29.55 11.26
C CYS A 386 4.42 -31.03 10.84
N LEU A 387 5.59 -31.67 10.90
CA LEU A 387 5.75 -33.10 10.55
C LEU A 387 5.02 -34.04 11.50
N TYR A 388 4.93 -33.69 12.79
CA TYR A 388 4.21 -34.48 13.79
C TYR A 388 2.74 -34.13 13.90
N ALA A 389 2.25 -33.11 13.14
CA ALA A 389 0.84 -32.76 13.15
C ALA A 389 -0.02 -33.86 12.55
N GLU A 390 -1.26 -34.02 13.05
CA GLU A 390 -2.25 -34.96 12.49
C GLU A 390 -2.86 -34.47 11.16
N ASN A 391 -2.54 -33.22 10.76
CA ASN A 391 -3.06 -32.59 9.55
C ASN A 391 -2.08 -32.79 8.36
N GLU A 392 -2.54 -33.42 7.28
CA GLU A 392 -1.73 -33.76 6.11
C GLU A 392 -1.20 -32.52 5.35
N ALA A 393 -1.93 -31.42 5.35
CA ALA A 393 -1.47 -30.21 4.72
C ALA A 393 -0.32 -29.56 5.51
N LEU A 394 -0.35 -29.59 6.84
CA LEU A 394 0.75 -29.15 7.70
C LEU A 394 1.98 -30.03 7.51
N LYS A 395 1.81 -31.37 7.39
CA LYS A 395 2.94 -32.29 7.11
C LYS A 395 3.63 -31.92 5.81
N ARG A 396 2.87 -31.70 4.73
CA ARG A 396 3.43 -31.25 3.43
C ARG A 396 4.19 -29.94 3.55
N ILE A 397 3.73 -29.01 4.35
CA ILE A 397 4.47 -27.77 4.62
C ILE A 397 5.77 -28.09 5.37
N GLY A 398 5.72 -28.94 6.38
CA GLY A 398 6.91 -29.38 7.13
C GLY A 398 7.94 -30.07 6.24
N GLU A 399 7.53 -30.93 5.31
CA GLU A 399 8.42 -31.59 4.35
C GLU A 399 9.17 -30.59 3.45
N GLN A 400 8.48 -29.55 3.00
CA GLN A 400 9.02 -28.53 2.10
C GLN A 400 9.94 -27.51 2.79
N LEU A 401 9.80 -27.29 4.11
CA LEU A 401 10.66 -26.38 4.87
C LEU A 401 12.11 -26.87 4.86
N ASN A 402 13.05 -26.00 4.45
CA ASN A 402 14.47 -26.29 4.40
C ASN A 402 15.19 -25.63 5.58
N LEU A 403 15.99 -26.39 6.31
CA LEU A 403 16.70 -25.88 7.48
C LEU A 403 17.91 -25.00 7.13
N CYS A 404 18.40 -25.06 5.89
CA CYS A 404 19.58 -24.32 5.43
C CYS A 404 20.76 -24.37 6.42
N GLU A 405 21.02 -25.56 7.01
CA GLU A 405 21.95 -25.74 8.14
C GLU A 405 23.38 -25.29 7.85
N SER A 406 23.87 -25.54 6.64
CA SER A 406 25.25 -25.21 6.30
C SER A 406 25.51 -23.71 6.35
N ILE A 407 24.60 -22.91 5.78
CA ILE A 407 24.73 -21.44 5.82
C ILE A 407 24.41 -20.88 7.20
N LYS A 408 23.42 -21.44 7.90
CA LYS A 408 23.11 -21.06 9.28
C LYS A 408 24.32 -21.21 10.20
N ASN A 409 24.94 -22.39 10.19
CA ASN A 409 26.13 -22.70 11.01
C ASN A 409 27.33 -21.83 10.61
N ARG A 410 27.44 -21.49 9.32
CA ARG A 410 28.48 -20.60 8.84
C ARG A 410 28.27 -19.17 9.38
N ILE A 411 27.07 -18.64 9.34
CA ILE A 411 26.74 -17.33 9.93
C ILE A 411 27.03 -17.31 11.43
N GLU A 412 26.63 -18.36 12.15
CA GLU A 412 26.83 -18.49 13.59
C GLU A 412 28.32 -18.50 13.96
N LYS A 413 29.17 -19.14 13.13
CA LYS A 413 30.62 -19.21 13.34
C LYS A 413 31.32 -17.90 12.98
N GLU A 414 30.92 -17.25 11.88
CA GLU A 414 31.66 -16.14 11.28
C GLU A 414 31.22 -14.74 11.79
N ILE A 415 30.00 -14.56 12.28
CA ILE A 415 29.48 -13.26 12.70
C ILE A 415 29.37 -13.17 14.22
N GLN A 416 29.70 -12.01 14.78
CA GLN A 416 29.48 -11.70 16.20
C GLN A 416 28.00 -11.86 16.57
N PRO A 417 27.66 -12.28 17.80
CA PRO A 417 26.28 -12.41 18.26
C PRO A 417 25.47 -11.09 18.23
N ASP A 418 26.12 -9.96 18.55
CA ASP A 418 25.53 -8.60 18.50
C ASP A 418 26.46 -7.67 17.71
N PRO A 419 26.49 -7.78 16.37
CA PRO A 419 27.37 -6.98 15.56
C PRO A 419 26.84 -5.54 15.43
N PRO A 420 27.70 -4.58 15.10
CA PRO A 420 27.28 -3.20 14.75
C PRO A 420 26.43 -3.21 13.47
N GLN A 421 25.60 -2.20 13.31
CA GLN A 421 24.78 -2.06 12.09
C GLN A 421 25.59 -1.82 10.82
N LEU A 422 26.73 -1.11 10.96
CA LEU A 422 27.59 -0.73 9.85
C LEU A 422 28.94 -1.46 9.94
N ILE A 423 29.37 -2.10 8.87
CA ILE A 423 30.67 -2.79 8.77
C ILE A 423 31.84 -1.84 9.07
N ALA A 424 31.73 -0.58 8.65
CA ALA A 424 32.75 0.45 8.87
C ALA A 424 33.05 0.76 10.36
N LYS A 425 32.22 0.26 11.30
CA LYS A 425 32.47 0.38 12.74
C LYS A 425 33.44 -0.68 13.26
N GLY A 426 33.73 -1.72 12.47
CA GLY A 426 34.53 -2.88 12.90
C GLY A 426 33.75 -3.80 13.88
N ASP A 427 34.40 -4.85 14.30
CA ASP A 427 33.87 -5.84 15.26
C ASP A 427 32.63 -6.59 14.79
N VAL A 428 32.65 -6.94 13.48
CA VAL A 428 31.56 -7.68 12.82
C VAL A 428 31.83 -9.18 12.79
N ILE A 429 33.07 -9.58 12.53
CA ILE A 429 33.46 -10.98 12.40
C ILE A 429 33.78 -11.54 13.78
N ALA A 430 33.37 -12.80 14.05
CA ALA A 430 33.64 -13.49 15.34
C ALA A 430 35.12 -13.78 15.52
N ASP A 431 35.54 -13.82 16.78
CA ASP A 431 36.91 -14.22 17.14
C ASP A 431 37.13 -15.72 16.82
N GLY A 432 38.33 -16.09 16.41
CA GLY A 432 38.68 -17.46 16.00
C GLY A 432 38.18 -17.86 14.60
N CYS A 433 37.60 -16.91 13.84
CA CYS A 433 37.16 -17.16 12.48
C CYS A 433 38.29 -17.07 11.44
N ASN A 434 39.27 -16.15 11.67
CA ASN A 434 40.38 -15.92 10.78
C ASN A 434 41.66 -15.54 11.58
N GLU A 435 42.70 -16.33 11.41
CA GLU A 435 43.95 -16.17 12.15
C GLU A 435 44.60 -14.79 11.93
N GLU A 436 44.59 -14.30 10.67
CA GLU A 436 45.17 -12.97 10.34
C GLU A 436 44.40 -11.85 11.05
N LEU A 437 43.07 -11.96 11.16
CA LEU A 437 42.23 -10.99 11.85
C LEU A 437 42.51 -11.01 13.35
N ASP A 438 42.62 -12.20 13.95
CA ASP A 438 42.88 -12.36 15.37
C ASP A 438 44.25 -11.80 15.76
N GLU A 439 45.28 -12.05 14.94
CA GLU A 439 46.60 -11.47 15.11
C GLU A 439 46.57 -9.92 15.06
N LEU A 440 45.89 -9.36 14.07
CA LEU A 440 45.75 -7.91 13.93
C LEU A 440 44.98 -7.28 15.11
N ARG A 441 43.93 -7.95 15.60
CA ARG A 441 43.17 -7.53 16.78
C ARG A 441 44.00 -7.60 18.05
N ALA A 442 44.81 -8.68 18.22
CA ALA A 442 45.73 -8.78 19.32
C ALA A 442 46.78 -7.67 19.32
N LEU A 443 47.32 -7.30 18.16
CA LEU A 443 48.24 -6.17 18.00
C LEU A 443 47.58 -4.84 18.38
N SER A 444 46.34 -4.60 17.91
CA SER A 444 45.57 -3.36 18.23
C SER A 444 45.20 -3.28 19.71
N LYS A 445 44.83 -4.42 20.36
CA LYS A 445 44.44 -4.47 21.76
C LYS A 445 45.63 -4.28 22.71
N ASN A 446 46.75 -4.93 22.41
CA ASN A 446 47.99 -4.80 23.16
C ASN A 446 48.59 -3.39 23.02
N SER A 447 48.11 -2.58 22.06
CA SER A 447 48.60 -1.23 21.83
C SER A 447 48.32 -0.27 22.99
N LYS A 448 47.22 -0.45 23.74
CA LYS A 448 46.94 0.36 24.91
C LYS A 448 47.91 0.10 26.05
N ASP A 449 48.23 -1.16 26.27
CA ASP A 449 49.16 -1.58 27.33
C ASP A 449 50.61 -1.13 26.99
N TYR A 450 50.97 -1.16 25.70
CA TYR A 450 52.28 -0.70 25.25
C TYR A 450 52.44 0.81 25.38
N VAL A 451 51.39 1.57 25.07
CA VAL A 451 51.34 3.01 25.24
C VAL A 451 51.47 3.42 26.73
N LEU A 452 50.79 2.66 27.60
CA LEU A 452 50.91 2.82 29.06
C LEU A 452 52.36 2.52 29.53
N ASN A 453 52.97 1.42 29.01
CA ASN A 453 54.37 1.06 29.31
C ASN A 453 55.35 2.15 28.83
N ILE A 454 55.11 2.75 27.65
CA ILE A 454 55.92 3.92 27.19
C ILE A 454 55.75 5.06 28.17
N GLN A 455 54.52 5.37 28.62
CA GLN A 455 54.28 6.45 29.58
C GLN A 455 55.04 6.22 30.90
N GLU A 456 54.93 5.03 31.45
CA GLU A 456 55.62 4.68 32.72
C GLU A 456 57.12 4.73 32.56
N ARG A 457 57.69 4.12 31.55
CA ARG A 457 59.12 4.06 31.27
C ARG A 457 59.70 5.45 31.02
N GLU A 458 59.02 6.29 30.22
CA GLU A 458 59.47 7.63 29.95
C GLU A 458 59.27 8.60 31.17
N ALA A 459 58.27 8.32 32.01
CA ALA A 459 58.08 9.02 33.27
C ALA A 459 59.22 8.71 34.27
N GLU A 460 59.64 7.43 34.38
CA GLU A 460 60.77 7.04 35.18
C GLU A 460 62.10 7.60 34.70
N LYS A 461 62.38 7.52 33.40
CA LYS A 461 63.61 8.05 32.82
C LYS A 461 63.74 9.58 32.96
N THR A 462 62.66 10.30 32.83
CA THR A 462 62.69 11.80 32.88
C THR A 462 62.38 12.35 34.25
N GLY A 463 61.87 11.52 35.18
CA GLY A 463 61.41 12.00 36.48
C GLY A 463 60.22 12.95 36.41
N ILE A 464 59.40 12.84 35.38
CA ILE A 464 58.17 13.61 35.14
C ILE A 464 57.00 12.81 35.62
N THR A 465 56.63 12.93 36.90
CA THR A 465 55.58 12.14 37.55
C THR A 465 54.15 12.42 37.04
N SER A 466 53.95 13.53 36.30
CA SER A 466 52.67 13.94 35.76
C SER A 466 52.59 13.72 34.22
N LEU A 467 53.45 12.87 33.67
CA LEU A 467 53.48 12.54 32.24
C LEU A 467 52.18 11.80 31.86
N LYS A 468 51.50 12.26 30.82
CA LYS A 468 50.35 11.59 30.27
C LYS A 468 50.54 11.37 28.79
N VAL A 469 50.14 10.17 28.31
CA VAL A 469 49.97 9.92 26.90
C VAL A 469 48.53 10.22 26.50
N GLY A 470 48.36 10.98 25.42
CA GLY A 470 47.06 11.28 24.86
C GLY A 470 47.07 11.11 23.33
N TYR A 471 45.90 11.06 22.73
CA TYR A 471 45.71 10.96 21.26
C TYR A 471 44.98 12.22 20.74
N ASN A 472 45.41 12.70 19.60
CA ASN A 472 44.78 13.82 18.91
C ASN A 472 44.66 13.51 17.41
N ASN A 473 43.49 13.74 16.82
CA ASN A 473 43.23 13.43 15.40
C ASN A 473 44.11 14.21 14.41
N VAL A 474 44.81 15.29 14.86
CA VAL A 474 45.67 16.13 14.02
C VAL A 474 47.14 15.70 14.07
N PHE A 475 47.62 15.25 15.26
CA PHE A 475 49.07 14.97 15.47
C PHE A 475 49.34 13.53 15.88
N GLY A 476 48.28 12.74 16.12
CA GLY A 476 48.41 11.35 16.63
C GLY A 476 48.67 11.26 18.14
N TYR A 477 49.39 10.22 18.55
CA TYR A 477 49.78 10.04 19.95
C TYR A 477 50.81 11.05 20.39
N TYR A 478 50.66 11.57 21.62
CA TYR A 478 51.58 12.56 22.19
C TYR A 478 51.74 12.35 23.69
N LEU A 479 52.92 12.83 24.16
CA LEU A 479 53.25 12.93 25.60
C LEU A 479 52.92 14.36 26.05
N GLU A 480 52.03 14.47 27.06
CA GLU A 480 51.66 15.77 27.64
C GLU A 480 52.45 16.02 28.91
N VAL A 481 53.24 17.09 28.92
CA VAL A 481 54.11 17.52 30.02
C VAL A 481 53.58 18.85 30.55
N ARG A 482 53.35 18.97 31.86
CA ARG A 482 52.97 20.23 32.51
C ARG A 482 54.15 21.22 32.47
N ASN A 483 53.88 22.49 32.34
CA ASN A 483 54.90 23.53 32.26
C ASN A 483 55.89 23.51 33.44
N THR A 484 55.51 23.04 34.59
CA THR A 484 56.35 22.84 35.76
C THR A 484 57.53 21.87 35.58
N PHE A 485 57.40 20.93 34.64
CA PHE A 485 58.41 19.92 34.34
C PHE A 485 59.15 20.14 33.00
N LYS A 486 58.95 21.27 32.36
CA LYS A 486 59.48 21.56 31.03
C LYS A 486 60.99 21.44 30.95
N SER A 487 61.74 21.78 32.01
CA SER A 487 63.20 21.65 32.08
C SER A 487 63.73 20.22 32.14
N LYS A 488 62.81 19.23 32.35
CA LYS A 488 63.17 17.79 32.40
C LYS A 488 62.90 17.06 31.08
N VAL A 489 62.40 17.80 30.07
CA VAL A 489 62.11 17.19 28.78
C VAL A 489 63.40 16.96 28.01
N PRO A 490 63.65 15.74 27.52
CA PRO A 490 64.84 15.43 26.70
C PRO A 490 64.83 16.15 25.36
N ASP A 491 66.01 16.55 24.87
CA ASP A 491 66.16 17.20 23.55
C ASP A 491 65.71 16.32 22.36
N THR A 492 65.63 15.00 22.59
CA THR A 492 65.15 14.01 21.62
C THR A 492 63.64 14.03 21.37
N TRP A 493 62.84 14.70 22.23
CA TRP A 493 61.41 14.83 22.09
C TRP A 493 61.06 16.03 21.21
N VAL A 494 60.25 15.80 20.19
CA VAL A 494 59.84 16.84 19.26
C VAL A 494 58.57 17.52 19.76
N ARG A 495 58.61 18.81 20.10
CA ARG A 495 57.45 19.60 20.50
C ARG A 495 56.48 19.82 19.33
N LYS A 496 55.21 19.51 19.51
CA LYS A 496 54.13 19.66 18.53
C LYS A 496 53.13 20.73 18.86
N GLN A 497 52.83 20.93 20.13
CA GLN A 497 51.84 21.91 20.57
C GLN A 497 52.17 22.48 21.94
N THR A 498 51.99 23.81 22.11
CA THR A 498 52.03 24.50 23.38
C THR A 498 50.64 24.87 23.81
N LEU A 499 50.23 24.45 25.01
CA LEU A 499 49.00 24.80 25.66
C LEU A 499 49.25 25.76 26.82
N ALA A 500 48.23 26.38 27.39
CA ALA A 500 48.37 27.32 28.50
C ALA A 500 49.05 26.72 29.75
N GLN A 501 48.86 25.43 30.04
CA GLN A 501 49.41 24.79 31.23
C GLN A 501 50.29 23.57 30.97
N ALA A 502 50.46 23.15 29.69
CA ALA A 502 51.24 21.99 29.29
C ALA A 502 51.81 22.14 27.90
N GLU A 503 52.80 21.34 27.55
CA GLU A 503 53.33 21.19 26.19
C GLU A 503 53.15 19.73 25.76
N ARG A 504 52.94 19.51 24.45
CA ARG A 504 52.75 18.20 23.84
C ARG A 504 53.94 17.85 22.97
N TYR A 505 54.47 16.67 23.21
CA TYR A 505 55.68 16.17 22.54
C TYR A 505 55.40 14.82 21.87
N ILE A 506 56.21 14.52 20.84
CA ILE A 506 56.21 13.25 20.15
C ILE A 506 57.63 12.68 20.22
N THR A 507 57.73 11.36 20.55
CA THR A 507 58.99 10.61 20.42
C THR A 507 58.97 9.82 19.10
N GLN A 508 60.18 9.45 18.63
CA GLN A 508 60.32 8.66 17.41
C GLN A 508 59.64 7.28 17.57
N GLU A 509 59.84 6.67 18.74
CA GLU A 509 59.25 5.38 19.09
C GLU A 509 57.71 5.45 19.10
N LEU A 510 57.12 6.52 19.65
CA LEU A 510 55.66 6.72 19.69
C LEU A 510 55.10 6.89 18.29
N LYS A 511 55.83 7.51 17.39
CA LYS A 511 55.42 7.71 16.00
C LYS A 511 55.49 6.39 15.18
N GLU A 512 56.56 5.61 15.34
CA GLU A 512 56.68 4.31 14.67
C GLU A 512 55.62 3.34 15.14
N TYR A 513 55.24 3.43 16.40
CA TYR A 513 54.19 2.63 16.98
C TYR A 513 52.79 3.08 16.49
N GLU A 514 52.55 4.35 16.41
CA GLU A 514 51.33 4.92 15.81
C GLU A 514 51.12 4.44 14.38
N ASP A 515 52.17 4.50 13.54
CA ASP A 515 52.11 3.99 12.16
C ASP A 515 51.75 2.51 12.07
N LYS A 516 52.19 1.71 13.04
CA LYS A 516 51.83 0.27 13.16
C LYS A 516 50.38 0.07 13.58
N ILE A 517 49.85 0.85 14.54
CA ILE A 517 48.50 0.72 15.06
C ILE A 517 47.49 1.21 13.99
N LEU A 518 47.69 2.40 13.42
CA LEU A 518 46.81 2.93 12.38
C LEU A 518 46.79 2.02 11.16
N GLY A 519 47.92 1.42 10.82
CA GLY A 519 48.01 0.38 9.76
C GLY A 519 47.29 -0.90 10.10
N ALA A 520 47.22 -1.30 11.40
CA ALA A 520 46.48 -2.48 11.85
C ALA A 520 44.97 -2.24 11.80
N ASP A 521 44.47 -1.12 12.31
CA ASP A 521 43.05 -0.79 12.32
C ASP A 521 42.47 -0.67 10.90
N GLU A 522 43.20 -0.04 9.96
CA GLU A 522 42.78 0.00 8.55
C GLU A 522 42.73 -1.41 7.93
N LYS A 523 43.70 -2.27 8.24
CA LYS A 523 43.74 -3.66 7.77
C LYS A 523 42.61 -4.49 8.37
N ILE A 524 42.31 -4.35 9.67
CA ILE A 524 41.19 -5.02 10.35
C ILE A 524 39.88 -4.70 9.61
N LEU A 525 39.57 -3.42 9.41
CA LEU A 525 38.35 -3.01 8.73
C LEU A 525 38.27 -3.53 7.28
N ALA A 526 39.39 -3.50 6.55
CA ALA A 526 39.44 -4.02 5.18
C ALA A 526 39.24 -5.56 5.14
N LEU A 527 39.84 -6.29 6.10
CA LEU A 527 39.74 -7.74 6.19
C LEU A 527 38.33 -8.18 6.62
N GLU A 528 37.73 -7.50 7.62
CA GLU A 528 36.34 -7.75 8.03
C GLU A 528 35.36 -7.49 6.88
N ALA A 529 35.52 -6.40 6.13
CA ALA A 529 34.69 -6.11 4.96
C ALA A 529 34.81 -7.19 3.88
N ARG A 530 36.03 -7.74 3.66
CA ARG A 530 36.27 -8.81 2.71
C ARG A 530 35.56 -10.11 3.17
N LEU A 531 35.79 -10.55 4.41
CA LEU A 531 35.19 -11.76 4.97
C LEU A 531 33.65 -11.67 4.98
N PHE A 532 33.11 -10.52 5.34
CA PHE A 532 31.67 -10.30 5.29
C PHE A 532 31.12 -10.40 3.86
N SER A 533 31.82 -9.84 2.88
CA SER A 533 31.43 -9.94 1.47
C SER A 533 31.46 -11.38 0.95
N GLU A 534 32.47 -12.18 1.37
CA GLU A 534 32.57 -13.61 1.05
C GLU A 534 31.40 -14.41 1.65
N LEU A 535 30.99 -14.09 2.87
CA LEU A 535 29.81 -14.68 3.50
C LEU A 535 28.52 -14.33 2.72
N ILE A 536 28.32 -13.05 2.34
CA ILE A 536 27.17 -12.64 1.53
C ILE A 536 27.12 -13.42 0.21
N LEU A 537 28.23 -13.59 -0.47
CA LEU A 537 28.29 -14.38 -1.71
C LEU A 537 27.86 -15.83 -1.48
N ALA A 538 28.30 -16.45 -0.40
CA ALA A 538 27.88 -17.80 -0.05
C ALA A 538 26.39 -17.91 0.31
N MET A 539 25.81 -16.85 0.91
CA MET A 539 24.37 -16.80 1.21
C MET A 539 23.51 -16.76 -0.07
N GLN A 540 24.04 -16.23 -1.17
CA GLN A 540 23.30 -16.14 -2.44
C GLN A 540 22.90 -17.49 -3.00
N ASP A 541 23.66 -18.55 -2.73
CA ASP A 541 23.35 -19.92 -3.16
C ASP A 541 22.09 -20.50 -2.49
N PHE A 542 21.67 -19.91 -1.37
CA PHE A 542 20.50 -20.33 -0.59
C PHE A 542 19.24 -19.47 -0.84
N ILE A 543 19.31 -18.48 -1.73
CA ILE A 543 18.17 -17.59 -2.02
C ILE A 543 16.89 -18.37 -2.34
N PRO A 544 16.88 -19.36 -3.25
CA PRO A 544 15.63 -20.06 -3.60
C PRO A 544 15.04 -20.83 -2.40
N GLN A 545 15.87 -21.49 -1.60
CA GLN A 545 15.41 -22.25 -0.44
C GLN A 545 14.83 -21.35 0.64
N ILE A 546 15.47 -20.20 0.89
CA ILE A 546 14.98 -19.22 1.87
C ILE A 546 13.69 -18.55 1.40
N GLN A 547 13.54 -18.30 0.10
CA GLN A 547 12.28 -17.79 -0.47
C GLN A 547 11.13 -18.79 -0.33
N ILE A 548 11.38 -20.09 -0.53
CA ILE A 548 10.39 -21.14 -0.27
C ILE A 548 9.97 -21.12 1.20
N ASN A 549 10.95 -21.10 2.12
CA ASN A 549 10.67 -20.99 3.55
C ASN A 549 9.83 -19.75 3.88
N ALA A 550 10.19 -18.59 3.34
CA ALA A 550 9.47 -17.34 3.56
C ALA A 550 8.00 -17.45 3.14
N ASN A 551 7.72 -18.04 1.97
CA ASN A 551 6.37 -18.26 1.47
C ASN A 551 5.56 -19.23 2.35
N LEU A 552 6.17 -20.36 2.75
CA LEU A 552 5.52 -21.34 3.62
C LEU A 552 5.23 -20.78 5.01
N LEU A 553 6.16 -20.03 5.59
CA LEU A 553 6.00 -19.37 6.89
C LEU A 553 4.94 -18.26 6.83
N ALA A 554 4.90 -17.48 5.75
CA ALA A 554 3.85 -16.49 5.51
C ALA A 554 2.46 -17.14 5.43
N ARG A 555 2.35 -18.31 4.76
CA ARG A 555 1.12 -19.10 4.69
C ARG A 555 0.67 -19.59 6.07
N ILE A 556 1.58 -20.12 6.86
CA ILE A 556 1.31 -20.55 8.25
C ILE A 556 0.84 -19.35 9.08
N ASP A 557 1.49 -18.20 8.97
CA ASP A 557 1.17 -16.99 9.72
C ASP A 557 -0.23 -16.45 9.39
N CYS A 558 -0.62 -16.47 8.11
CA CYS A 558 -1.98 -16.11 7.67
C CYS A 558 -3.04 -17.04 8.31
N LEU A 559 -2.82 -18.36 8.27
CA LEU A 559 -3.75 -19.35 8.81
C LEU A 559 -3.81 -19.29 10.34
N LEU A 560 -2.70 -19.01 11.00
CA LEU A 560 -2.64 -18.72 12.42
C LEU A 560 -3.42 -17.44 12.77
N SER A 561 -3.29 -16.39 11.94
CA SER A 561 -4.05 -15.15 12.08
C SER A 561 -5.57 -15.41 12.02
N PHE A 562 -6.03 -16.26 11.10
CA PHE A 562 -7.43 -16.66 11.00
C PHE A 562 -7.92 -17.40 12.25
N ALA A 563 -7.10 -18.32 12.78
CA ALA A 563 -7.45 -19.05 14.00
C ALA A 563 -7.58 -18.11 15.22
N LYS A 564 -6.65 -17.17 15.38
CA LYS A 564 -6.70 -16.16 16.45
C LYS A 564 -7.93 -15.25 16.33
N THR A 565 -8.19 -14.76 15.11
CA THR A 565 -9.35 -13.91 14.84
C THR A 565 -10.65 -14.66 15.15
N SER A 566 -10.69 -15.94 14.81
CA SER A 566 -11.86 -16.80 15.05
C SER A 566 -12.11 -17.02 16.54
N GLU A 567 -11.06 -17.23 17.31
CA GLU A 567 -11.16 -17.37 18.78
C GLU A 567 -11.61 -16.06 19.43
N ASP A 568 -10.98 -14.93 19.07
CA ASP A 568 -11.27 -13.62 19.66
C ASP A 568 -12.73 -13.18 19.42
N ASN A 569 -13.27 -13.48 18.21
CA ASN A 569 -14.59 -13.00 17.78
C ASN A 569 -15.67 -14.08 17.75
N GLY A 570 -15.37 -15.31 18.16
CA GLY A 570 -16.32 -16.41 18.17
C GLY A 570 -16.83 -16.75 16.77
N TYR A 571 -15.93 -16.89 15.79
CA TYR A 571 -16.27 -17.32 14.44
C TYR A 571 -16.33 -18.84 14.37
N ILE A 572 -17.11 -19.35 13.42
CA ILE A 572 -17.30 -20.79 13.23
C ILE A 572 -16.78 -21.24 11.86
N ARG A 573 -16.44 -22.52 11.76
CA ARG A 573 -16.04 -23.14 10.50
C ARG A 573 -17.21 -23.18 9.53
N PRO A 574 -17.11 -22.57 8.31
CA PRO A 574 -18.14 -22.71 7.29
C PRO A 574 -18.02 -24.05 6.57
N VAL A 575 -19.14 -24.52 6.01
CA VAL A 575 -19.17 -25.61 5.03
C VAL A 575 -19.11 -25.00 3.63
N ILE A 576 -18.18 -25.45 2.81
CA ILE A 576 -17.99 -25.01 1.42
C ILE A 576 -18.25 -26.19 0.49
N ASP A 577 -19.07 -25.95 -0.52
CA ASP A 577 -19.39 -26.94 -1.54
C ASP A 577 -19.59 -26.29 -2.93
N ASP A 578 -19.81 -27.10 -3.95
CA ASP A 578 -20.09 -26.65 -5.32
C ASP A 578 -21.57 -26.31 -5.57
N SER A 579 -22.40 -26.30 -4.54
CA SER A 579 -23.83 -25.96 -4.65
C SER A 579 -24.01 -24.47 -5.02
N GLU A 580 -25.23 -24.13 -5.43
CA GLU A 580 -25.63 -22.73 -5.68
C GLU A 580 -26.38 -22.13 -4.46
N VAL A 581 -26.19 -22.68 -3.27
CA VAL A 581 -26.89 -22.28 -2.04
C VAL A 581 -25.97 -21.44 -1.17
N ILE A 582 -26.49 -20.35 -0.64
CA ILE A 582 -25.89 -19.58 0.45
C ILE A 582 -26.87 -19.60 1.60
N ASP A 583 -26.57 -20.33 2.68
CA ASP A 583 -27.37 -20.43 3.91
C ASP A 583 -26.56 -19.99 5.11
N ILE A 584 -26.78 -18.76 5.54
CA ILE A 584 -26.12 -18.12 6.68
C ILE A 584 -27.16 -17.98 7.79
N ARG A 585 -26.88 -18.55 8.97
CA ARG A 585 -27.73 -18.42 10.16
C ARG A 585 -27.03 -17.57 11.19
N GLN A 586 -27.78 -16.60 11.74
CA GLN A 586 -27.30 -15.65 12.75
C GLN A 586 -25.97 -15.00 12.33
N GLY A 587 -25.88 -14.57 11.06
CA GLY A 587 -24.71 -13.88 10.51
C GLY A 587 -24.53 -12.51 11.17
N ARG A 588 -23.26 -12.13 11.42
CA ARG A 588 -22.85 -10.84 12.00
C ARG A 588 -21.90 -10.13 11.03
N HIS A 589 -21.83 -8.81 11.13
CA HIS A 589 -20.94 -8.03 10.30
C HIS A 589 -19.53 -7.97 10.94
N PRO A 590 -18.48 -8.55 10.33
CA PRO A 590 -17.19 -8.75 10.96
C PRO A 590 -16.50 -7.45 11.41
N VAL A 591 -16.74 -6.34 10.71
CA VAL A 591 -16.13 -5.05 11.04
C VAL A 591 -16.98 -4.28 12.04
N ILE A 592 -18.30 -4.17 11.80
CA ILE A 592 -19.17 -3.38 12.68
C ILE A 592 -19.22 -3.96 14.10
N GLU A 593 -19.25 -5.30 14.24
CA GLU A 593 -19.33 -5.93 15.56
C GLU A 593 -18.10 -5.60 16.45
N THR A 594 -16.93 -5.39 15.84
CA THR A 594 -15.71 -5.05 16.60
C THR A 594 -15.61 -3.58 16.99
N GLN A 595 -16.48 -2.72 16.41
CA GLN A 595 -16.49 -1.28 16.67
C GLN A 595 -17.63 -0.84 17.59
N LEU A 596 -18.51 -1.76 18.00
CA LEU A 596 -19.61 -1.45 18.89
C LEU A 596 -19.09 -1.07 20.28
N PRO A 597 -19.72 -0.10 20.97
CA PRO A 597 -19.40 0.24 22.34
C PRO A 597 -19.50 -0.98 23.28
N LEU A 598 -18.73 -0.97 24.36
CA LEU A 598 -18.78 -2.01 25.39
C LEU A 598 -20.21 -2.20 25.91
N GLY A 599 -20.72 -3.42 25.80
CA GLY A 599 -22.07 -3.79 26.24
C GLY A 599 -23.12 -3.82 25.12
N GLU A 600 -22.86 -3.22 23.96
CA GLU A 600 -23.72 -3.36 22.79
C GLU A 600 -23.35 -4.61 21.98
N ARG A 601 -24.37 -5.32 21.48
CA ARG A 601 -24.18 -6.51 20.64
C ARG A 601 -24.74 -6.25 19.25
N TYR A 602 -24.04 -6.76 18.24
CA TYR A 602 -24.56 -6.76 16.88
C TYR A 602 -25.82 -7.65 16.80
N VAL A 603 -26.84 -7.19 16.08
CA VAL A 603 -28.09 -7.96 15.87
C VAL A 603 -27.86 -8.93 14.71
N PRO A 604 -27.75 -10.24 14.96
CA PRO A 604 -27.46 -11.21 13.93
C PRO A 604 -28.67 -11.48 13.02
N ASN A 605 -28.44 -11.78 11.75
CA ASN A 605 -29.48 -12.00 10.76
C ASN A 605 -29.25 -13.29 9.94
N ASP A 606 -30.36 -13.91 9.50
CA ASP A 606 -30.34 -15.05 8.64
C ASP A 606 -30.45 -14.61 7.17
N VAL A 607 -29.63 -15.20 6.30
CA VAL A 607 -29.69 -14.99 4.86
C VAL A 607 -29.71 -16.34 4.16
N TYR A 608 -30.72 -16.55 3.31
CA TYR A 608 -30.82 -17.73 2.47
C TYR A 608 -30.99 -17.33 1.02
N LEU A 609 -30.13 -17.81 0.12
CA LEU A 609 -30.20 -17.62 -1.32
C LEU A 609 -29.94 -18.94 -2.03
N ASP A 610 -30.74 -19.23 -3.06
CA ASP A 610 -30.52 -20.31 -4.02
C ASP A 610 -30.98 -19.88 -5.42
N THR A 611 -30.69 -20.67 -6.44
CA THR A 611 -31.05 -20.34 -7.83
C THR A 611 -32.41 -20.94 -8.24
N GLU A 612 -33.06 -21.68 -7.40
CA GLU A 612 -34.34 -22.37 -7.70
C GLU A 612 -35.56 -21.73 -7.03
N LYS A 613 -35.45 -21.37 -5.73
CA LYS A 613 -36.59 -20.93 -4.91
C LYS A 613 -36.49 -19.49 -4.45
N GLN A 614 -35.26 -19.02 -4.15
CA GLN A 614 -35.01 -17.69 -3.59
C GLN A 614 -33.70 -17.10 -4.16
N GLN A 615 -33.76 -16.75 -5.44
CA GLN A 615 -32.62 -16.19 -6.15
C GLN A 615 -32.38 -14.72 -5.77
N VAL A 616 -33.48 -13.95 -5.65
CA VAL A 616 -33.45 -12.52 -5.33
C VAL A 616 -34.15 -12.29 -4.00
N MET A 617 -33.43 -11.72 -3.05
CA MET A 617 -33.98 -11.22 -1.81
C MET A 617 -34.18 -9.72 -1.92
N MET A 618 -35.42 -9.28 -2.07
CA MET A 618 -35.81 -7.88 -2.09
C MET A 618 -35.94 -7.37 -0.65
N ILE A 619 -35.14 -6.37 -0.28
CA ILE A 619 -35.06 -5.90 1.11
C ILE A 619 -35.54 -4.46 1.18
N THR A 620 -36.68 -4.23 1.83
CA THR A 620 -37.27 -2.94 2.07
C THR A 620 -37.06 -2.49 3.53
N GLY A 621 -37.29 -1.22 3.80
CA GLY A 621 -37.19 -0.65 5.15
C GLY A 621 -36.58 0.74 5.17
N PRO A 622 -36.67 1.45 6.31
CA PRO A 622 -36.17 2.80 6.42
C PRO A 622 -34.65 2.91 6.27
N ASN A 623 -34.18 4.10 5.93
CA ASN A 623 -32.75 4.41 6.02
C ASN A 623 -32.33 4.32 7.49
N MET A 624 -31.07 3.95 7.77
CA MET A 624 -30.52 3.66 9.10
C MET A 624 -31.00 2.33 9.74
N ALA A 625 -31.92 1.57 9.12
CA ALA A 625 -32.34 0.28 9.64
C ALA A 625 -31.26 -0.81 9.50
N GLY A 626 -30.21 -0.58 8.74
CA GLY A 626 -29.10 -1.53 8.58
C GLY A 626 -29.13 -2.36 7.29
N LYS A 627 -29.91 -1.97 6.26
CA LYS A 627 -29.98 -2.65 4.95
C LYS A 627 -28.59 -2.82 4.33
N SER A 628 -27.85 -1.74 4.16
CA SER A 628 -26.49 -1.73 3.59
C SER A 628 -25.52 -2.57 4.40
N ALA A 629 -25.61 -2.56 5.73
CA ALA A 629 -24.79 -3.38 6.62
C ALA A 629 -25.08 -4.88 6.40
N LEU A 630 -26.35 -5.27 6.23
CA LEU A 630 -26.74 -6.65 5.94
C LEU A 630 -26.20 -7.14 4.59
N LEU A 631 -26.26 -6.30 3.55
CA LEU A 631 -25.71 -6.64 2.25
C LEU A 631 -24.19 -6.89 2.36
N ARG A 632 -23.46 -5.92 2.93
CA ARG A 632 -22.02 -6.05 3.14
C ARG A 632 -21.66 -7.24 4.01
N GLN A 633 -22.38 -7.47 5.11
CA GLN A 633 -22.22 -8.64 5.97
C GLN A 633 -22.24 -9.95 5.17
N THR A 634 -23.23 -10.12 4.29
CA THR A 634 -23.37 -11.34 3.49
C THR A 634 -22.17 -11.54 2.56
N ALA A 635 -21.76 -10.49 1.85
CA ALA A 635 -20.60 -10.57 0.97
C ALA A 635 -19.30 -10.84 1.74
N LEU A 636 -19.12 -10.21 2.90
CA LEU A 636 -17.92 -10.40 3.73
C LEU A 636 -17.85 -11.82 4.31
N ILE A 637 -18.99 -12.41 4.72
CA ILE A 637 -19.06 -13.81 5.19
C ILE A 637 -18.68 -14.75 4.05
N VAL A 638 -19.24 -14.58 2.85
CA VAL A 638 -18.91 -15.39 1.68
C VAL A 638 -17.44 -15.26 1.31
N LEU A 639 -16.90 -14.03 1.34
CA LEU A 639 -15.51 -13.77 1.03
C LEU A 639 -14.56 -14.41 2.05
N LEU A 640 -14.81 -14.24 3.35
CA LEU A 640 -14.04 -14.89 4.42
C LEU A 640 -14.03 -16.42 4.25
N ALA A 641 -15.18 -17.02 3.96
CA ALA A 641 -15.29 -18.46 3.71
C ALA A 641 -14.40 -18.89 2.52
N GLN A 642 -14.42 -18.16 1.41
CA GLN A 642 -13.62 -18.48 0.22
C GLN A 642 -12.13 -18.09 0.34
N VAL A 643 -11.76 -17.27 1.30
CA VAL A 643 -10.34 -17.05 1.66
C VAL A 643 -9.81 -18.21 2.51
N GLY A 644 -10.70 -19.01 3.12
CA GLY A 644 -10.36 -20.10 4.04
C GLY A 644 -10.29 -19.68 5.50
N CYS A 645 -11.01 -18.61 5.86
CA CYS A 645 -11.20 -18.16 7.23
C CYS A 645 -12.53 -18.68 7.81
N PHE A 646 -12.62 -18.83 9.12
CA PHE A 646 -13.90 -19.00 9.82
C PHE A 646 -14.74 -17.72 9.71
N VAL A 647 -16.05 -17.83 9.91
CA VAL A 647 -17.01 -16.77 9.62
C VAL A 647 -17.85 -16.38 10.85
N PRO A 648 -18.26 -15.10 10.95
CA PRO A 648 -19.09 -14.60 12.03
C PRO A 648 -20.56 -15.03 11.86
N ALA A 649 -20.87 -16.28 12.15
CA ALA A 649 -22.22 -16.85 12.07
C ALA A 649 -22.39 -17.96 13.12
N GLU A 650 -23.61 -18.42 13.33
CA GLU A 650 -23.89 -19.65 14.08
C GLU A 650 -23.77 -20.90 13.19
N ARG A 651 -24.15 -20.76 11.91
CA ARG A 651 -23.99 -21.77 10.87
C ARG A 651 -23.87 -21.09 9.51
N ALA A 652 -22.98 -21.60 8.66
CA ALA A 652 -22.82 -21.11 7.30
C ALA A 652 -22.52 -22.26 6.33
N ASN A 653 -23.40 -22.43 5.33
CA ASN A 653 -23.19 -23.31 4.17
C ASN A 653 -23.08 -22.39 2.96
N ILE A 654 -21.91 -22.39 2.32
CA ILE A 654 -21.60 -21.47 1.24
C ILE A 654 -21.28 -22.28 -0.02
N GLY A 655 -22.20 -22.29 -0.97
CA GLY A 655 -21.91 -22.73 -2.32
C GLY A 655 -21.02 -21.74 -3.04
N LEU A 656 -19.99 -22.23 -3.74
CA LEU A 656 -18.97 -21.43 -4.37
C LEU A 656 -19.53 -20.26 -5.18
N VAL A 657 -18.86 -19.12 -5.05
CA VAL A 657 -19.13 -17.89 -5.79
C VAL A 657 -17.94 -17.61 -6.71
N ASP A 658 -18.21 -17.34 -8.00
CA ASP A 658 -17.17 -17.02 -8.97
C ASP A 658 -16.87 -15.52 -9.06
N LYS A 659 -17.86 -14.67 -8.73
CA LYS A 659 -17.76 -13.21 -8.76
C LYS A 659 -18.62 -12.61 -7.66
N ILE A 660 -18.12 -11.57 -7.02
CA ILE A 660 -18.89 -10.76 -6.08
C ILE A 660 -18.93 -9.33 -6.66
N PHE A 661 -20.15 -8.84 -6.84
CA PHE A 661 -20.40 -7.49 -7.31
C PHE A 661 -21.20 -6.71 -6.28
N THR A 662 -20.77 -5.46 -6.04
CA THR A 662 -21.47 -4.58 -5.12
C THR A 662 -21.73 -3.22 -5.76
N ARG A 663 -22.95 -2.75 -5.62
CA ARG A 663 -23.33 -1.36 -5.83
C ARG A 663 -23.95 -0.88 -4.51
N VAL A 664 -23.08 -0.43 -3.58
CA VAL A 664 -23.46 -0.01 -2.22
C VAL A 664 -22.85 1.35 -1.94
N GLY A 665 -23.69 2.34 -1.59
CA GLY A 665 -23.30 3.71 -1.27
C GLY A 665 -23.11 4.60 -2.50
N ALA A 666 -23.28 5.92 -2.32
CA ALA A 666 -23.00 6.92 -3.34
C ALA A 666 -21.51 7.24 -3.34
N SER A 667 -20.79 6.98 -4.43
CA SER A 667 -19.44 7.48 -4.62
C SER A 667 -19.51 8.77 -5.45
N ASP A 668 -19.46 9.92 -4.77
CA ASP A 668 -19.35 11.20 -5.49
C ASP A 668 -17.93 11.33 -6.07
N ASN A 669 -17.82 11.16 -7.37
CA ASN A 669 -16.56 11.39 -8.07
C ASN A 669 -16.55 12.80 -8.67
N ILE A 670 -16.60 13.80 -7.79
CA ILE A 670 -16.63 15.23 -8.15
C ILE A 670 -15.44 15.63 -9.05
N SER A 671 -14.32 14.93 -8.91
CA SER A 671 -13.08 15.24 -9.66
C SER A 671 -13.17 14.99 -11.17
N LEU A 672 -14.09 14.15 -11.64
CA LEU A 672 -14.29 13.84 -13.07
C LEU A 672 -15.50 14.58 -13.68
N GLY A 673 -16.27 15.33 -12.89
CA GLY A 673 -17.45 16.05 -13.37
C GLY A 673 -18.60 15.15 -13.82
N GLU A 674 -18.59 13.86 -13.46
CA GLU A 674 -19.64 12.90 -13.80
C GLU A 674 -20.83 13.04 -12.82
N SER A 675 -22.04 12.96 -13.33
CA SER A 675 -23.25 12.89 -12.51
C SER A 675 -23.25 11.61 -11.68
N THR A 676 -23.64 11.71 -10.38
CA THR A 676 -23.81 10.56 -9.48
C THR A 676 -24.64 9.44 -10.10
N PHE A 677 -25.69 9.79 -10.85
CA PHE A 677 -26.52 8.85 -11.58
C PHE A 677 -25.76 8.16 -12.73
N MET A 678 -24.90 8.88 -13.46
CA MET A 678 -24.09 8.27 -14.53
C MET A 678 -23.09 7.28 -13.97
N VAL A 679 -22.42 7.57 -12.85
CA VAL A 679 -21.53 6.64 -12.14
C VAL A 679 -22.32 5.41 -11.71
N GLU A 680 -23.50 5.59 -11.13
CA GLU A 680 -24.39 4.50 -10.72
C GLU A 680 -24.76 3.58 -11.89
N MET A 681 -25.15 4.15 -13.03
CA MET A 681 -25.50 3.36 -14.22
C MET A 681 -24.30 2.68 -14.85
N THR A 682 -23.12 3.27 -14.79
CA THR A 682 -21.88 2.66 -15.27
C THR A 682 -21.49 1.45 -14.41
N GLU A 683 -21.61 1.56 -13.08
CA GLU A 683 -21.38 0.45 -12.16
C GLU A 683 -22.39 -0.69 -12.39
N ALA A 684 -23.71 -0.36 -12.49
CA ALA A 684 -24.74 -1.34 -12.79
C ALA A 684 -24.55 -2.03 -14.16
N SER A 685 -24.16 -1.27 -15.18
CA SER A 685 -23.84 -1.80 -16.51
C SER A 685 -22.65 -2.78 -16.46
N ASN A 686 -21.59 -2.41 -15.72
CA ASN A 686 -20.44 -3.32 -15.54
C ASN A 686 -20.86 -4.64 -14.86
N ILE A 687 -21.71 -4.58 -13.84
CA ILE A 687 -22.24 -5.77 -13.18
C ILE A 687 -23.01 -6.63 -14.18
N LEU A 688 -24.02 -6.07 -14.87
CA LEU A 688 -24.92 -6.80 -15.75
C LEU A 688 -24.22 -7.43 -16.95
N ASN A 689 -23.19 -6.78 -17.49
CA ASN A 689 -22.38 -7.33 -18.59
C ASN A 689 -21.41 -8.44 -18.16
N ASN A 690 -21.09 -8.55 -16.86
CA ASN A 690 -20.11 -9.50 -16.36
C ASN A 690 -20.70 -10.57 -15.42
N VAL A 691 -21.97 -10.49 -15.05
CA VAL A 691 -22.65 -11.44 -14.14
C VAL A 691 -22.68 -12.86 -14.71
N SER A 692 -22.61 -13.86 -13.83
CA SER A 692 -22.81 -15.29 -14.12
C SER A 692 -23.85 -15.89 -13.17
N SER A 693 -24.30 -17.12 -13.40
CA SER A 693 -25.23 -17.84 -12.50
C SER A 693 -24.63 -18.11 -11.12
N LYS A 694 -23.29 -18.22 -11.00
CA LYS A 694 -22.58 -18.41 -9.74
C LYS A 694 -22.17 -17.10 -9.05
N SER A 695 -22.54 -15.94 -9.58
CA SER A 695 -22.21 -14.65 -8.98
C SER A 695 -23.08 -14.34 -7.75
N LEU A 696 -22.53 -13.55 -6.83
CA LEU A 696 -23.24 -12.86 -5.75
C LEU A 696 -23.33 -11.38 -6.10
N VAL A 697 -24.54 -10.82 -6.18
CA VAL A 697 -24.78 -9.44 -6.54
C VAL A 697 -25.48 -8.68 -5.41
N LEU A 698 -24.99 -7.50 -5.09
CA LEU A 698 -25.52 -6.66 -4.03
C LEU A 698 -25.86 -5.28 -4.62
N PHE A 699 -27.14 -4.96 -4.66
CA PHE A 699 -27.64 -3.65 -5.05
C PHE A 699 -28.22 -2.92 -3.85
N ASP A 700 -27.79 -1.70 -3.61
CA ASP A 700 -28.28 -0.85 -2.55
C ASP A 700 -28.78 0.48 -3.12
N GLU A 701 -30.08 0.72 -2.97
CA GLU A 701 -30.79 1.95 -3.37
C GLU A 701 -30.56 2.35 -4.83
N LEU A 702 -30.54 1.39 -5.75
CA LEU A 702 -30.36 1.63 -7.18
C LEU A 702 -31.53 2.43 -7.77
N GLY A 703 -31.22 3.42 -8.63
CA GLY A 703 -32.19 4.29 -9.30
C GLY A 703 -32.51 5.58 -8.53
N ARG A 704 -31.83 5.88 -7.42
CA ARG A 704 -32.10 7.03 -6.56
C ARG A 704 -31.67 8.37 -7.17
N GLY A 705 -30.72 8.36 -8.12
CA GLY A 705 -30.16 9.56 -8.73
C GLY A 705 -31.00 10.22 -9.84
N THR A 706 -32.20 9.72 -10.10
CA THR A 706 -33.11 10.21 -11.16
C THR A 706 -34.56 10.39 -10.68
N SER A 707 -35.50 10.65 -11.58
CA SER A 707 -36.93 10.73 -11.21
C SER A 707 -37.43 9.39 -10.64
N THR A 708 -38.38 9.43 -9.70
CA THR A 708 -38.88 8.23 -9.02
C THR A 708 -39.34 7.15 -9.99
N TYR A 709 -40.12 7.51 -11.01
CA TYR A 709 -40.64 6.55 -11.98
C TYR A 709 -39.54 5.96 -12.87
N ASP A 710 -38.55 6.74 -13.30
CA ASP A 710 -37.42 6.26 -14.08
C ASP A 710 -36.57 5.29 -13.20
N GLY A 711 -36.33 5.67 -11.94
CA GLY A 711 -35.59 4.85 -10.98
C GLY A 711 -36.26 3.50 -10.72
N ILE A 712 -37.58 3.47 -10.47
CA ILE A 712 -38.38 2.24 -10.31
C ILE A 712 -38.33 1.39 -11.59
N SER A 713 -38.50 2.02 -12.76
CA SER A 713 -38.50 1.29 -14.04
C SER A 713 -37.17 0.61 -14.33
N ILE A 714 -36.05 1.30 -14.08
CA ILE A 714 -34.70 0.76 -14.25
C ILE A 714 -34.46 -0.38 -13.24
N ALA A 715 -34.78 -0.17 -11.96
CA ALA A 715 -34.60 -1.17 -10.92
C ALA A 715 -35.42 -2.44 -11.21
N TRP A 716 -36.70 -2.29 -11.63
CA TRP A 716 -37.56 -3.39 -12.04
C TRP A 716 -36.97 -4.20 -13.20
N ALA A 717 -36.58 -3.51 -14.28
CA ALA A 717 -36.00 -4.14 -15.46
C ALA A 717 -34.70 -4.91 -15.15
N ILE A 718 -33.86 -4.38 -14.28
CA ILE A 718 -32.62 -5.04 -13.84
C ILE A 718 -32.93 -6.32 -13.05
N VAL A 719 -33.86 -6.28 -12.11
CA VAL A 719 -34.25 -7.46 -11.32
C VAL A 719 -34.91 -8.52 -12.21
N GLU A 720 -35.77 -8.10 -13.14
CA GLU A 720 -36.37 -8.99 -14.13
C GLU A 720 -35.32 -9.63 -15.04
N TYR A 721 -34.35 -8.87 -15.54
CA TYR A 721 -33.23 -9.40 -16.32
C TYR A 721 -32.44 -10.46 -15.55
N LEU A 722 -32.09 -10.21 -14.30
CA LEU A 722 -31.36 -11.18 -13.45
C LEU A 722 -32.21 -12.45 -13.19
N HIS A 723 -33.53 -12.31 -13.09
CA HIS A 723 -34.42 -13.45 -12.88
C HIS A 723 -34.60 -14.28 -14.15
N GLU A 724 -34.88 -13.64 -15.30
CA GLU A 724 -35.27 -14.34 -16.53
C GLU A 724 -34.09 -14.90 -17.32
N GLN A 725 -32.95 -14.21 -17.35
CA GLN A 725 -31.80 -14.61 -18.19
C GLN A 725 -31.01 -15.76 -17.55
N PRO A 726 -30.96 -16.96 -18.16
CA PRO A 726 -30.29 -18.12 -17.55
C PRO A 726 -28.82 -17.91 -17.21
N LYS A 727 -28.09 -17.13 -18.03
CA LYS A 727 -26.67 -16.83 -17.80
C LYS A 727 -26.44 -15.80 -16.70
N ALA A 728 -27.47 -15.02 -16.34
CA ALA A 728 -27.41 -13.95 -15.36
C ALA A 728 -28.15 -14.29 -14.05
N ARG A 729 -28.55 -15.55 -13.83
CA ARG A 729 -29.29 -16.00 -12.63
C ARG A 729 -28.44 -15.95 -11.36
N ALA A 730 -27.87 -14.81 -11.06
CA ALA A 730 -27.05 -14.58 -9.89
C ALA A 730 -27.87 -14.57 -8.59
N ARG A 731 -27.29 -15.05 -7.51
CA ARG A 731 -27.81 -14.86 -6.15
C ARG A 731 -27.72 -13.38 -5.81
N THR A 732 -28.86 -12.75 -5.56
CA THR A 732 -28.95 -11.28 -5.49
C THR A 732 -29.62 -10.82 -4.19
N LEU A 733 -28.98 -9.87 -3.51
CA LEU A 733 -29.57 -9.05 -2.45
C LEU A 733 -29.83 -7.67 -3.03
N PHE A 734 -31.07 -7.24 -3.01
CA PHE A 734 -31.52 -5.97 -3.57
C PHE A 734 -32.20 -5.12 -2.48
N ALA A 735 -31.48 -4.17 -1.91
CA ALA A 735 -32.03 -3.24 -0.94
C ALA A 735 -32.59 -2.02 -1.67
N THR A 736 -33.82 -1.65 -1.33
CA THR A 736 -34.54 -0.54 -1.97
C THR A 736 -35.46 0.19 -0.99
N HIS A 737 -35.80 1.41 -1.34
CA HIS A 737 -36.86 2.19 -0.71
C HIS A 737 -38.12 2.24 -1.56
N TYR A 738 -38.07 1.66 -2.78
CA TYR A 738 -39.24 1.56 -3.66
C TYR A 738 -40.15 0.40 -3.22
N HIS A 739 -41.28 0.72 -2.62
CA HIS A 739 -42.24 -0.28 -2.15
C HIS A 739 -42.96 -0.99 -3.30
N GLU A 740 -43.02 -0.36 -4.47
CA GLU A 740 -43.64 -0.89 -5.70
C GLU A 740 -42.92 -2.17 -6.15
N LEU A 741 -41.63 -2.30 -5.89
CA LEU A 741 -40.86 -3.50 -6.22
C LEU A 741 -41.31 -4.74 -5.41
N ASN A 742 -42.02 -4.57 -4.30
CA ASN A 742 -42.59 -5.70 -3.55
C ASN A 742 -43.61 -6.51 -4.39
N GLU A 743 -44.27 -5.89 -5.39
CA GLU A 743 -45.20 -6.56 -6.28
C GLU A 743 -44.53 -7.63 -7.17
N MET A 744 -43.19 -7.55 -7.33
CA MET A 744 -42.44 -8.53 -8.13
C MET A 744 -42.54 -9.96 -7.58
N GLU A 745 -42.66 -10.15 -6.27
CA GLU A 745 -42.81 -11.49 -5.67
C GLU A 745 -44.07 -12.23 -6.18
N LYS A 746 -45.13 -11.50 -6.54
CA LYS A 746 -46.37 -12.09 -7.06
C LYS A 746 -46.18 -12.65 -8.48
N ASN A 747 -45.33 -12.02 -9.27
CA ASN A 747 -45.12 -12.34 -10.67
C ASN A 747 -43.89 -13.24 -10.93
N PHE A 748 -42.91 -13.23 -10.02
CA PHE A 748 -41.62 -13.88 -10.19
C PHE A 748 -41.33 -14.81 -9.01
N HIS A 749 -41.42 -16.12 -9.23
CA HIS A 749 -41.43 -17.14 -8.17
C HIS A 749 -40.14 -17.25 -7.35
N ARG A 750 -38.95 -16.81 -7.92
CA ARG A 750 -37.63 -16.81 -7.24
C ARG A 750 -37.29 -15.47 -6.55
N ILE A 751 -38.21 -14.51 -6.56
CA ILE A 751 -38.09 -13.27 -5.81
C ILE A 751 -38.81 -13.40 -4.49
N LYS A 752 -38.20 -13.02 -3.38
CA LYS A 752 -38.79 -13.02 -2.05
C LYS A 752 -38.58 -11.69 -1.37
N ASN A 753 -39.67 -11.16 -0.78
CA ASN A 753 -39.69 -9.91 -0.07
C ASN A 753 -39.28 -10.10 1.39
N TYR A 754 -38.44 -9.17 1.85
CA TYR A 754 -38.04 -9.03 3.23
C TYR A 754 -38.05 -7.56 3.63
N ASN A 755 -38.15 -7.32 4.94
CA ASN A 755 -38.00 -5.98 5.49
C ASN A 755 -37.08 -6.02 6.71
N VAL A 756 -36.39 -4.90 6.96
CA VAL A 756 -35.65 -4.72 8.22
C VAL A 756 -36.59 -4.08 9.23
N SER A 757 -36.93 -4.85 10.26
CA SER A 757 -37.98 -4.50 11.21
C SER A 757 -37.64 -3.27 12.05
N VAL A 758 -38.68 -2.47 12.24
CA VAL A 758 -38.72 -1.35 13.19
C VAL A 758 -39.89 -1.52 14.12
N LYS A 759 -39.81 -1.02 15.34
CA LYS A 759 -40.90 -1.03 16.32
C LYS A 759 -41.21 0.39 16.74
N GLU A 760 -42.46 0.76 16.66
CA GLU A 760 -42.93 2.03 17.21
C GLU A 760 -43.37 1.81 18.66
N VAL A 761 -42.79 2.57 19.58
CA VAL A 761 -43.13 2.58 21.01
C VAL A 761 -43.24 4.04 21.45
N ASP A 762 -44.43 4.39 21.93
CA ASP A 762 -44.76 5.77 22.41
C ASP A 762 -44.40 6.87 21.38
N GLY A 763 -44.73 6.63 20.10
CA GLY A 763 -44.44 7.57 19.00
C GLY A 763 -42.95 7.69 18.64
N LYS A 764 -42.09 6.85 19.21
CA LYS A 764 -40.65 6.76 18.84
C LYS A 764 -40.38 5.47 18.09
N ILE A 765 -39.57 5.58 17.05
CA ILE A 765 -39.14 4.41 16.27
C ILE A 765 -37.86 3.83 16.87
N ILE A 766 -37.92 2.54 17.16
CA ILE A 766 -36.79 1.71 17.57
C ILE A 766 -36.40 0.83 16.40
N PHE A 767 -35.20 0.98 15.89
CA PHE A 767 -34.65 0.11 14.83
C PHE A 767 -34.23 -1.23 15.45
N LEU A 768 -35.02 -2.27 15.17
CA LEU A 768 -34.71 -3.61 15.67
C LEU A 768 -33.56 -4.27 14.90
N ARG A 769 -33.24 -3.76 13.72
CA ARG A 769 -32.18 -4.26 12.81
C ARG A 769 -32.31 -5.75 12.49
N LYS A 770 -33.52 -6.32 12.64
CA LYS A 770 -33.82 -7.74 12.38
C LYS A 770 -34.53 -7.90 11.04
N LEU A 771 -34.03 -8.81 10.20
CA LEU A 771 -34.63 -9.15 8.91
C LEU A 771 -35.87 -10.03 9.13
N MET A 772 -36.97 -9.66 8.54
CA MET A 772 -38.26 -10.35 8.61
C MET A 772 -38.80 -10.58 7.19
N LYS A 773 -39.52 -11.68 7.00
CA LYS A 773 -40.22 -11.99 5.74
C LYS A 773 -41.36 -11.00 5.48
N GLY A 774 -41.57 -10.66 4.23
CA GLY A 774 -42.59 -9.71 3.76
C GLY A 774 -42.05 -8.31 3.52
N GLY A 775 -42.71 -7.55 2.66
CA GLY A 775 -42.34 -6.17 2.36
C GLY A 775 -42.81 -5.19 3.45
N SER A 776 -42.18 -4.00 3.54
CA SER A 776 -42.67 -2.89 4.34
C SER A 776 -43.56 -1.99 3.48
N GLU A 777 -44.72 -1.60 4.00
CA GLU A 777 -45.67 -0.72 3.31
C GLU A 777 -45.54 0.76 3.75
N HIS A 778 -44.79 1.02 4.81
CA HIS A 778 -44.67 2.36 5.39
C HIS A 778 -43.29 2.99 5.18
N SER A 779 -43.32 4.30 4.86
CA SER A 779 -42.12 5.14 4.78
C SER A 779 -41.84 5.76 6.16
N PHE A 780 -40.58 5.68 6.64
CA PHE A 780 -40.18 6.23 7.94
C PHE A 780 -39.24 7.45 7.81
N GLY A 781 -39.15 8.06 6.62
CA GLY A 781 -38.20 9.14 6.36
C GLY A 781 -38.39 10.36 7.28
N ILE A 782 -39.66 10.73 7.60
CA ILE A 782 -39.96 11.85 8.48
C ILE A 782 -39.51 11.57 9.92
N HIS A 783 -39.63 10.35 10.40
CA HIS A 783 -39.18 9.96 11.72
C HIS A 783 -37.64 9.97 11.83
N VAL A 784 -36.94 9.60 10.76
CA VAL A 784 -35.47 9.73 10.69
C VAL A 784 -35.07 11.21 10.76
N ALA A 785 -35.81 12.10 10.09
CA ALA A 785 -35.58 13.52 10.16
C ALA A 785 -35.79 14.08 11.58
N GLU A 786 -36.78 13.55 12.32
CA GLU A 786 -37.01 13.90 13.75
C GLU A 786 -35.84 13.46 14.64
N ILE A 787 -35.33 12.21 14.45
CA ILE A 787 -34.16 11.68 15.17
C ILE A 787 -32.91 12.50 14.87
N ALA A 788 -32.74 12.97 13.62
CA ALA A 788 -31.66 13.84 13.22
C ALA A 788 -31.72 15.27 13.80
N GLY A 789 -32.77 15.59 14.57
CA GLY A 789 -32.92 16.88 15.23
C GLY A 789 -33.55 17.97 14.37
N MET A 790 -34.27 17.61 13.29
CA MET A 790 -34.99 18.57 12.47
C MET A 790 -36.04 19.34 13.31
N PRO A 791 -36.26 20.65 13.09
CA PRO A 791 -37.24 21.45 13.84
C PRO A 791 -38.62 20.80 13.83
N ARG A 792 -39.25 20.68 15.01
CA ARG A 792 -40.57 20.02 15.23
C ARG A 792 -41.68 20.56 14.33
N SER A 793 -41.65 21.84 14.00
CA SER A 793 -42.60 22.45 13.09
C SER A 793 -42.55 21.88 11.67
N ILE A 794 -41.34 21.64 11.17
CA ILE A 794 -41.10 21.02 9.85
C ILE A 794 -41.55 19.56 9.86
N VAL A 795 -41.20 18.80 10.90
CA VAL A 795 -41.59 17.39 11.06
C VAL A 795 -43.15 17.26 11.10
N LYS A 796 -43.84 18.11 11.88
CA LYS A 796 -45.31 18.14 11.91
C LYS A 796 -45.93 18.45 10.53
N ARG A 797 -45.40 19.47 9.84
CA ARG A 797 -45.91 19.83 8.50
C ARG A 797 -45.66 18.71 7.48
N ALA A 798 -44.46 18.08 7.51
CA ALA A 798 -44.14 16.97 6.65
C ALA A 798 -45.11 15.77 6.87
N ASN A 799 -45.48 15.46 8.10
CA ASN A 799 -46.47 14.43 8.40
C ASN A 799 -47.86 14.73 7.84
N VAL A 800 -48.30 16.01 7.85
CA VAL A 800 -49.57 16.42 7.26
C VAL A 800 -49.52 16.23 5.74
N ILE A 801 -48.45 16.72 5.09
CA ILE A 801 -48.27 16.59 3.65
C ILE A 801 -48.23 15.12 3.22
N LEU A 802 -47.52 14.26 3.97
CA LEU A 802 -47.44 12.81 3.69
C LEU A 802 -48.83 12.16 3.69
N LYS A 803 -49.65 12.44 4.71
CA LYS A 803 -51.02 11.92 4.79
C LYS A 803 -51.92 12.39 3.62
N GLU A 804 -51.76 13.63 3.17
CA GLU A 804 -52.50 14.17 2.02
C GLU A 804 -52.06 13.44 0.72
N LEU A 805 -50.73 13.22 0.53
CA LEU A 805 -50.20 12.51 -0.66
C LEU A 805 -50.60 11.01 -0.67
N GLU A 806 -50.63 10.36 0.47
CA GLU A 806 -51.05 8.95 0.58
C GLU A 806 -52.57 8.79 0.34
N ALA A 807 -53.39 9.73 0.81
CA ALA A 807 -54.85 9.74 0.58
C ALA A 807 -55.19 9.96 -0.91
N ASP A 808 -54.46 10.82 -1.60
CA ASP A 808 -54.67 11.06 -3.05
C ASP A 808 -54.27 9.81 -3.90
N ASN A 809 -53.26 9.04 -3.48
CA ASN A 809 -52.86 7.80 -4.15
C ASN A 809 -53.83 6.63 -3.87
N ALA A 810 -54.51 6.58 -2.74
CA ALA A 810 -55.47 5.50 -2.40
C ALA A 810 -56.83 5.69 -3.15
N GLY A 811 -57.10 6.87 -3.70
CA GLY A 811 -58.40 7.20 -4.35
C GLY A 811 -58.43 7.11 -5.86
N VAL A 812 -57.35 6.82 -6.59
CA VAL A 812 -57.33 6.94 -8.05
C VAL A 812 -56.59 5.72 -8.68
N GLY A 813 -57.35 4.79 -9.12
CA GLY A 813 -56.97 3.84 -10.17
C GLY A 813 -56.95 4.49 -11.57
N ARG A 814 -56.29 5.63 -11.78
CA ARG A 814 -55.96 6.25 -13.09
C ARG A 814 -54.84 7.30 -12.89
N ALA A 815 -53.90 7.27 -13.80
CA ALA A 815 -52.79 8.19 -13.93
C ALA A 815 -53.23 9.67 -13.87
N GLY A 816 -53.09 10.31 -12.72
CA GLY A 816 -53.35 11.74 -12.52
C GLY A 816 -52.19 12.32 -11.66
N LYS A 817 -51.61 13.42 -12.14
CA LYS A 817 -50.63 14.21 -11.35
C LYS A 817 -51.22 14.55 -9.98
N PRO A 818 -50.42 14.41 -8.86
CA PRO A 818 -50.91 14.82 -7.55
C PRO A 818 -51.38 16.27 -7.59
N ASN A 819 -52.55 16.54 -7.01
CA ASN A 819 -53.12 17.85 -7.01
C ASN A 819 -52.45 18.75 -5.98
N THR A 820 -51.34 19.34 -6.38
CA THR A 820 -50.54 20.24 -5.54
C THR A 820 -51.27 21.53 -5.15
N ALA A 821 -52.42 21.88 -5.81
CA ALA A 821 -53.22 23.04 -5.48
C ALA A 821 -53.88 22.94 -4.07
N LYS A 822 -54.34 21.75 -3.65
CA LYS A 822 -54.92 21.58 -2.29
C LYS A 822 -53.87 21.66 -1.15
N ILE A 823 -52.63 21.37 -1.44
CA ILE A 823 -51.53 21.49 -0.47
C ILE A 823 -51.20 22.95 -0.16
N ALA A 824 -51.51 23.86 -1.12
CA ALA A 824 -51.28 25.31 -0.98
C ALA A 824 -52.36 26.04 -0.15
N GLU A 825 -53.58 25.46 -0.02
CA GLU A 825 -54.73 26.12 0.63
C GLU A 825 -54.71 26.06 2.17
N HIS A 826 -53.91 25.21 2.80
CA HIS A 826 -53.81 25.10 4.28
C HIS A 826 -52.64 25.89 4.86
N ARG A 827 -52.48 27.14 4.47
CA ARG A 827 -51.52 28.09 5.06
C ARG A 827 -52.19 28.94 6.17
N GLU A 828 -52.54 28.37 7.31
CA GLU A 828 -52.70 29.18 8.51
C GLU A 828 -51.44 29.14 9.36
N GLY A 829 -50.74 30.26 9.35
CA GLY A 829 -49.89 30.69 10.51
C GLY A 829 -48.43 30.19 10.55
N MET A 830 -47.68 30.25 9.46
CA MET A 830 -46.21 30.32 9.54
C MET A 830 -45.63 31.18 8.42
N GLU A 831 -45.28 32.41 8.75
CA GLU A 831 -44.35 33.20 7.94
C GLU A 831 -42.96 32.57 8.08
N LEU A 832 -42.62 31.64 7.14
CA LEU A 832 -41.24 31.26 6.87
C LEU A 832 -40.65 32.27 5.90
N SER A 833 -40.07 33.32 6.47
CA SER A 833 -39.38 34.42 5.79
C SER A 833 -38.07 34.00 5.15
N PHE A 834 -37.96 32.89 4.42
CA PHE A 834 -36.67 32.52 3.79
C PHE A 834 -36.72 31.94 2.35
N PHE A 835 -37.87 31.69 1.75
CA PHE A 835 -37.98 31.37 0.34
C PHE A 835 -39.26 31.95 -0.25
N ARG A 836 -39.29 33.28 -0.46
CA ARG A 836 -40.18 33.89 -1.47
C ARG A 836 -39.46 33.76 -2.82
N LEU A 837 -39.77 32.71 -3.56
CA LEU A 837 -39.46 32.59 -5.00
C LEU A 837 -40.47 33.43 -5.87
N ASP A 838 -41.45 34.03 -5.26
CA ASP A 838 -42.42 34.97 -5.90
C ASP A 838 -42.22 36.36 -5.29
N ASP A 839 -41.12 37.00 -5.62
CA ASP A 839 -40.99 38.45 -5.46
C ASP A 839 -41.71 39.09 -6.65
N PRO A 840 -42.78 39.90 -6.42
CA PRO A 840 -43.48 40.61 -7.51
C PRO A 840 -42.53 41.42 -8.38
N VAL A 841 -41.42 41.88 -7.82
CA VAL A 841 -40.36 42.59 -8.55
C VAL A 841 -39.65 41.69 -9.52
N LEU A 842 -39.33 40.43 -9.11
CA LEU A 842 -38.70 39.45 -9.98
C LEU A 842 -39.65 38.94 -11.07
N GLU A 843 -40.94 38.81 -10.80
CA GLU A 843 -41.95 38.49 -11.83
C GLU A 843 -42.07 39.61 -12.86
N GLN A 844 -42.11 40.86 -12.41
CA GLN A 844 -42.15 42.00 -13.30
C GLN A 844 -40.91 42.11 -14.18
N ILE A 845 -39.74 41.85 -13.63
CA ILE A 845 -38.47 41.79 -14.38
C ILE A 845 -38.47 40.63 -15.39
N ARG A 846 -38.96 39.46 -14.99
CA ARG A 846 -39.10 38.32 -15.90
C ARG A 846 -40.00 38.65 -17.09
N ASP A 847 -41.17 39.24 -16.84
CA ASP A 847 -42.13 39.54 -17.87
C ASP A 847 -41.64 40.69 -18.79
N GLU A 848 -40.93 41.68 -18.27
CA GLU A 848 -40.24 42.69 -19.07
C GLU A 848 -39.14 42.09 -19.96
N ILE A 849 -38.35 41.13 -19.45
CA ILE A 849 -37.31 40.46 -20.24
C ILE A 849 -37.91 39.54 -21.31
N LEU A 850 -38.97 38.79 -20.98
CA LEU A 850 -39.66 37.91 -21.95
C LEU A 850 -40.38 38.67 -23.04
N GLY A 851 -40.83 39.91 -22.78
CA GLY A 851 -41.47 40.78 -23.75
C GLY A 851 -40.49 41.51 -24.69
N LEU A 852 -39.16 41.36 -24.51
CA LEU A 852 -38.17 42.05 -25.33
C LEU A 852 -37.83 41.27 -26.60
N ASP A 853 -38.06 41.89 -27.76
CA ASP A 853 -37.53 41.39 -29.03
C ASP A 853 -36.06 41.85 -29.23
N VAL A 854 -35.13 41.07 -28.72
CA VAL A 854 -33.71 41.40 -28.68
C VAL A 854 -33.11 41.63 -30.09
N ASN A 855 -33.67 41.02 -31.11
CA ASN A 855 -33.17 41.10 -32.50
C ASN A 855 -33.51 42.44 -33.20
N ASN A 856 -34.51 43.19 -32.68
CA ASN A 856 -34.96 44.44 -33.26
C ASN A 856 -34.62 45.69 -32.42
N LEU A 857 -33.85 45.52 -31.33
CA LEU A 857 -33.42 46.63 -30.46
C LEU A 857 -32.13 47.27 -30.96
N THR A 858 -32.14 48.61 -31.02
CA THR A 858 -30.92 49.37 -31.21
C THR A 858 -30.05 49.34 -29.91
N PRO A 859 -28.71 49.52 -29.98
CA PRO A 859 -27.87 49.54 -28.79
C PRO A 859 -28.27 50.53 -27.70
N VAL A 860 -28.84 51.67 -28.08
CA VAL A 860 -29.31 52.70 -27.14
C VAL A 860 -30.62 52.29 -26.47
N GLU A 861 -31.52 51.63 -27.20
CA GLU A 861 -32.79 51.11 -26.65
C GLU A 861 -32.50 49.95 -25.71
N ALA A 862 -31.54 49.04 -26.03
CA ALA A 862 -31.10 47.98 -25.13
C ALA A 862 -30.53 48.52 -23.81
N LEU A 863 -29.72 49.58 -23.86
CA LEU A 863 -29.15 50.23 -22.67
C LEU A 863 -30.25 50.90 -21.81
N ASN A 864 -31.24 51.55 -22.44
CA ASN A 864 -32.35 52.12 -21.75
C ASN A 864 -33.23 51.06 -21.08
N LYS A 865 -33.53 49.95 -21.76
CA LYS A 865 -34.28 48.82 -21.19
C LYS A 865 -33.54 48.15 -20.01
N LEU A 866 -32.24 47.96 -20.11
CA LEU A 866 -31.42 47.49 -18.99
C LEU A 866 -31.44 48.45 -17.79
N ASN A 867 -31.45 49.73 -18.04
CA ASN A 867 -31.55 50.75 -17.00
C ASN A 867 -32.94 50.75 -16.34
N ASP A 868 -34.01 50.52 -17.09
CA ASP A 868 -35.36 50.39 -16.55
C ASP A 868 -35.55 49.14 -15.72
N ILE A 869 -35.01 47.99 -16.15
CA ILE A 869 -34.92 46.74 -15.34
C ILE A 869 -34.14 46.99 -14.05
N LYS A 870 -33.03 47.71 -14.12
CA LYS A 870 -32.27 48.10 -12.94
C LYS A 870 -33.01 49.03 -11.98
N LYS A 871 -33.87 49.93 -12.47
CA LYS A 871 -34.75 50.78 -11.62
C LYS A 871 -35.82 49.96 -10.90
N ILE A 872 -36.40 48.96 -11.59
CA ILE A 872 -37.37 48.03 -10.98
C ILE A 872 -36.70 47.27 -9.84
N LEU A 873 -35.47 46.75 -10.04
CA LEU A 873 -34.69 46.07 -9.01
C LEU A 873 -34.41 46.94 -7.78
N ASN A 874 -34.18 48.23 -7.94
CA ASN A 874 -33.86 49.18 -6.87
C ASN A 874 -35.09 49.84 -6.22
N GLY A 875 -36.30 49.39 -6.52
CA GLY A 875 -37.56 49.93 -5.93
C GLY A 875 -37.83 51.39 -6.25
N LYS A 876 -37.25 51.89 -7.35
CA LYS A 876 -37.54 53.29 -7.89
C LYS A 876 -38.22 53.16 -9.26
N ALA A 877 -39.49 52.76 -9.26
CA ALA A 877 -40.34 52.88 -10.41
C ALA A 877 -41.18 54.16 -10.22
#